data_8217ef0e43762e4310ccf5cc3c1da03d
#
_entry.id   8217ef0e43762e4310ccf5cc3c1da03d
#
_cell.length_a   1.000
_cell.length_b   1.000
_cell.length_c   1.000
_cell.angle_alpha   90.00
_cell.angle_beta   90.00
_cell.angle_gamma   90.00
#
_symmetry.space_group_name_H-M   'P 1'
#
loop_
_entity.id
_entity.type
_entity.pdbx_description
1 polymer ?
#
loop_
_entity_poly.entity_id
_entity_poly.type
_entity_poly.pdbx_seq_one_letter_code
_entity_poly.pdbx_strand_id
1 'polypeptide(L)'
;MQVLMQQNKKIAIQIEGMTCQSCANRIEKVLNRKDFVSEAGVNFAAEEAHVVFDSSQASEQDILTIIQKAGFNGILKQNVLPSTSNETKISPRLWLLLFINIPFLIGMIGMMFNHHSWMMPPMWQFVLASIVQLGLAIPFYKGAIGSIRGGLANMDVLVSTGTLAIYLYSVFMLFYHQSMGHDGASHVYFEASVMVIGFVSLGKFLEERTKKQSLNSLGLLLQLTPKQVSVQRENRWETIPLDQVKIGDILRANQGERIAADGVVEQGSGWCDESHLTGESQPLEKMSQSPVLAGAMVTQGSLIYRATQLGQQTLLGDMMKALSEAQGTKAPIARFADKVAAVFVPAVLLISAITFVLTWWIKGDWVTALIHSVAVLVIACPCALGLATPAAIMVGMGKAVNAGIWFKDAASMEEAAHVDTVVLDKTGTITQGELKIAAVWQPQSAVYSEEDLYRIAASVEQNANHPLAKAIVLAAQEKSLEIPTALSVHSEVGQGISAHIEGVGLVKVGKLTYCELTLPDNMPQIWQIASVVAVSVDNSPIGAFALADSLKEDSLQAIQRLHQHNIDVVIMSGDQQSVVDYVAQQVGVKTAQGNCSPRDKATYIERLRQQGKVVAMVGDGVNDAPALAMANVSFAMKSGSDVAEQTASATLMQHSVDQLVDGLMISRATLKNIKQNLFFALIYNVLGIPLAALGYLSPVLAGAAMAMSSLSVLFNALRLKRVKIK
;
A
#
# COMPACT_ATOMS: atom_id res chain seq x y z
N MET A 1 7.91 -28.70 -31.22
CA MET A 1 6.70 -27.93 -30.85
C MET A 1 7.19 -26.78 -29.99
N GLN A 2 7.53 -25.64 -30.63
CA GLN A 2 8.03 -24.42 -29.97
C GLN A 2 6.86 -23.81 -29.19
N VAL A 3 6.96 -23.77 -27.89
CA VAL A 3 6.08 -22.97 -27.02
C VAL A 3 6.38 -21.51 -27.32
N LEU A 4 5.48 -20.84 -28.04
CA LEU A 4 5.46 -19.41 -28.20
C LEU A 4 5.35 -18.79 -26.79
N MET A 5 6.44 -18.24 -26.27
CA MET A 5 6.40 -17.36 -25.11
C MET A 5 5.55 -16.14 -25.50
N GLN A 6 4.34 -16.05 -24.97
CA GLN A 6 3.54 -14.83 -25.03
C GLN A 6 4.36 -13.71 -24.40
N GLN A 7 4.73 -12.71 -25.19
CA GLN A 7 5.41 -11.51 -24.70
C GLN A 7 4.37 -10.55 -24.10
N ASN A 8 3.87 -10.90 -22.91
CA ASN A 8 2.95 -10.02 -22.18
C ASN A 8 3.68 -8.76 -21.72
N LYS A 9 3.28 -7.62 -22.26
CA LYS A 9 3.77 -6.29 -21.86
C LYS A 9 2.80 -5.63 -20.90
N LYS A 10 3.31 -5.11 -19.79
CA LYS A 10 2.52 -4.32 -18.82
C LYS A 10 2.79 -2.84 -19.03
N ILE A 11 1.73 -2.04 -19.17
CA ILE A 11 1.82 -0.58 -19.30
C ILE A 11 0.88 0.11 -18.31
N ALA A 12 1.29 1.31 -17.86
CA ALA A 12 0.47 2.21 -17.08
C ALA A 12 0.12 3.44 -17.92
N ILE A 13 -1.16 3.81 -17.93
CA ILE A 13 -1.71 4.90 -18.73
C ILE A 13 -2.44 5.87 -17.80
N GLN A 14 -2.04 7.13 -17.81
CA GLN A 14 -2.81 8.21 -17.18
C GLN A 14 -4.06 8.47 -18.00
N ILE A 15 -5.22 8.52 -17.37
CA ILE A 15 -6.51 8.74 -18.07
C ILE A 15 -7.13 10.06 -17.62
N GLU A 16 -7.31 10.95 -18.55
CA GLU A 16 -7.98 12.21 -18.33
C GLU A 16 -9.47 12.13 -18.71
N GLY A 17 -10.31 12.87 -17.97
CA GLY A 17 -11.74 12.99 -18.26
C GLY A 17 -12.63 11.99 -17.55
N MET A 18 -12.11 11.13 -16.67
CA MET A 18 -12.93 10.29 -15.80
C MET A 18 -13.59 11.14 -14.71
N THR A 19 -14.92 11.11 -14.63
CA THR A 19 -15.70 11.91 -13.65
C THR A 19 -16.29 11.05 -12.54
N CYS A 20 -16.31 9.73 -12.68
CA CYS A 20 -16.87 8.80 -11.70
C CYS A 20 -16.37 7.37 -11.93
N GLN A 21 -16.59 6.50 -10.95
CA GLN A 21 -16.24 5.08 -11.01
C GLN A 21 -16.82 4.35 -12.23
N SER A 22 -18.01 4.74 -12.68
CA SER A 22 -18.62 4.14 -13.90
C SER A 22 -17.82 4.42 -15.17
N CYS A 23 -17.10 5.55 -15.23
CA CYS A 23 -16.18 5.86 -16.33
C CYS A 23 -15.01 4.87 -16.34
N ALA A 24 -14.39 4.61 -15.18
CA ALA A 24 -13.32 3.64 -15.03
C ALA A 24 -13.78 2.22 -15.43
N ASN A 25 -14.95 1.80 -14.93
CA ASN A 25 -15.54 0.49 -15.26
C ASN A 25 -15.83 0.34 -16.76
N ARG A 26 -16.21 1.44 -17.43
CA ARG A 26 -16.42 1.44 -18.89
C ARG A 26 -15.11 1.20 -19.65
N ILE A 27 -14.04 1.92 -19.30
CA ILE A 27 -12.74 1.76 -19.95
C ILE A 27 -12.24 0.33 -19.72
N GLU A 28 -12.30 -0.16 -18.48
CA GLU A 28 -11.90 -1.52 -18.10
C GLU A 28 -12.67 -2.58 -18.93
N LYS A 29 -14.00 -2.43 -19.06
CA LYS A 29 -14.83 -3.34 -19.84
C LYS A 29 -14.49 -3.32 -21.32
N VAL A 30 -14.18 -2.16 -21.90
CA VAL A 30 -13.82 -2.02 -23.32
C VAL A 30 -12.44 -2.62 -23.59
N LEU A 31 -11.49 -2.44 -22.69
CA LEU A 31 -10.14 -3.01 -22.79
C LEU A 31 -10.19 -4.54 -22.64
N ASN A 32 -10.82 -5.06 -21.60
CA ASN A 32 -10.93 -6.52 -21.34
C ASN A 32 -11.77 -7.30 -22.36
N ARG A 33 -12.45 -6.62 -23.30
CA ARG A 33 -13.14 -7.28 -24.43
C ARG A 33 -12.23 -7.56 -25.61
N LYS A 34 -10.97 -7.13 -25.55
CA LYS A 34 -10.01 -7.34 -26.63
C LYS A 34 -9.21 -8.60 -26.39
N ASP A 35 -9.13 -9.47 -27.39
CA ASP A 35 -8.49 -10.79 -27.29
C ASP A 35 -6.99 -10.70 -26.97
N PHE A 36 -6.33 -9.60 -27.34
CA PHE A 36 -4.93 -9.34 -27.06
C PHE A 36 -4.68 -8.71 -25.69
N VAL A 37 -5.72 -8.37 -24.91
CA VAL A 37 -5.60 -7.87 -23.55
C VAL A 37 -5.83 -9.01 -22.58
N SER A 38 -4.78 -9.39 -21.85
CA SER A 38 -4.86 -10.45 -20.84
C SER A 38 -5.57 -9.96 -19.58
N GLU A 39 -5.28 -8.73 -19.16
CA GLU A 39 -5.89 -8.09 -18.01
C GLU A 39 -5.81 -6.56 -18.14
N ALA A 40 -6.90 -5.89 -17.85
CA ALA A 40 -6.92 -4.44 -17.70
C ALA A 40 -7.69 -4.07 -16.44
N GLY A 41 -7.05 -3.29 -15.57
CA GLY A 41 -7.62 -2.69 -14.38
C GLY A 41 -7.57 -1.18 -14.47
N VAL A 42 -8.69 -0.48 -14.19
CA VAL A 42 -8.75 0.98 -14.20
C VAL A 42 -9.09 1.48 -12.82
N ASN A 43 -8.20 2.29 -12.25
CA ASN A 43 -8.40 2.94 -10.97
C ASN A 43 -8.88 4.38 -11.17
N PHE A 44 -10.15 4.62 -10.82
CA PHE A 44 -10.72 5.96 -10.89
C PHE A 44 -10.01 6.93 -9.94
N ALA A 45 -9.61 6.47 -8.75
CA ALA A 45 -9.00 7.33 -7.75
C ALA A 45 -7.61 7.80 -8.16
N ALA A 46 -6.80 6.94 -8.75
CA ALA A 46 -5.48 7.28 -9.26
C ALA A 46 -5.52 7.91 -10.67
N GLU A 47 -6.67 7.86 -11.35
CA GLU A 47 -6.83 8.25 -12.77
C GLU A 47 -5.91 7.46 -13.69
N GLU A 48 -5.65 6.17 -13.38
CA GLU A 48 -4.71 5.31 -14.09
C GLU A 48 -5.38 4.02 -14.57
N ALA A 49 -4.94 3.55 -15.74
CA ALA A 49 -5.21 2.19 -16.22
C ALA A 49 -3.91 1.39 -16.27
N HIS A 50 -3.95 0.18 -15.71
CA HIS A 50 -2.90 -0.82 -15.86
C HIS A 50 -3.39 -1.87 -16.85
N VAL A 51 -2.65 -2.07 -17.93
CA VAL A 51 -3.04 -2.97 -19.00
C VAL A 51 -1.90 -3.95 -19.27
N VAL A 52 -2.24 -5.25 -19.22
CA VAL A 52 -1.36 -6.34 -19.62
C VAL A 52 -1.87 -6.88 -20.96
N PHE A 53 -1.06 -6.79 -21.98
CA PHE A 53 -1.44 -7.19 -23.34
C PHE A 53 -0.30 -7.89 -24.08
N ASP A 54 -0.66 -8.68 -25.08
CA ASP A 54 0.29 -9.37 -25.96
C ASP A 54 0.90 -8.39 -26.96
N SER A 55 2.18 -8.04 -26.76
CA SER A 55 2.91 -7.11 -27.59
C SER A 55 3.16 -7.61 -29.02
N SER A 56 2.93 -8.89 -29.30
CA SER A 56 2.99 -9.45 -30.65
C SER A 56 1.75 -9.15 -31.48
N GLN A 57 0.61 -8.86 -30.83
CA GLN A 57 -0.69 -8.65 -31.48
C GLN A 57 -1.15 -7.18 -31.49
N ALA A 58 -0.67 -6.36 -30.56
CA ALA A 58 -1.05 -4.96 -30.44
C ALA A 58 0.08 -4.07 -29.95
N SER A 59 0.05 -2.80 -30.35
CA SER A 59 0.97 -1.75 -29.89
C SER A 59 0.36 -0.94 -28.73
N GLU A 60 1.20 -0.18 -28.02
CA GLU A 60 0.74 0.80 -27.02
C GLU A 60 -0.25 1.81 -27.61
N GLN A 61 -0.02 2.20 -28.88
CA GLN A 61 -0.88 3.15 -29.58
C GLN A 61 -2.29 2.59 -29.83
N ASP A 62 -2.42 1.29 -30.03
CA ASP A 62 -3.72 0.63 -30.19
C ASP A 62 -4.53 0.71 -28.90
N ILE A 63 -3.86 0.51 -27.74
CA ILE A 63 -4.49 0.65 -26.43
C ILE A 63 -4.99 2.09 -26.22
N LEU A 64 -4.15 3.11 -26.52
CA LEU A 64 -4.54 4.51 -26.43
C LEU A 64 -5.72 4.84 -27.34
N THR A 65 -5.74 4.28 -28.56
CA THR A 65 -6.83 4.48 -29.50
C THR A 65 -8.15 3.88 -28.99
N ILE A 66 -8.09 2.74 -28.31
CA ILE A 66 -9.29 2.11 -27.68
C ILE A 66 -9.83 3.01 -26.58
N ILE A 67 -8.95 3.59 -25.72
CA ILE A 67 -9.33 4.52 -24.65
C ILE A 67 -9.96 5.77 -25.27
N GLN A 68 -9.39 6.29 -26.35
CA GLN A 68 -9.91 7.47 -27.05
C GLN A 68 -11.30 7.18 -27.69
N LYS A 69 -11.49 6.02 -28.31
CA LYS A 69 -12.81 5.56 -28.80
C LYS A 69 -13.84 5.39 -27.68
N ALA A 70 -13.39 5.07 -26.45
CA ALA A 70 -14.24 5.04 -25.28
C ALA A 70 -14.61 6.46 -24.77
N GLY A 71 -14.07 7.53 -25.36
CA GLY A 71 -14.40 8.92 -25.06
C GLY A 71 -13.50 9.55 -23.97
N PHE A 72 -12.31 8.99 -23.74
CA PHE A 72 -11.34 9.45 -22.73
C PHE A 72 -9.99 9.71 -23.39
N ASN A 73 -9.16 10.53 -22.77
CA ASN A 73 -7.79 10.78 -23.23
C ASN A 73 -6.81 9.96 -22.40
N GLY A 74 -5.99 9.12 -23.05
CA GLY A 74 -4.97 8.30 -22.42
C GLY A 74 -3.58 8.84 -22.76
N ILE A 75 -2.71 8.97 -21.75
CA ILE A 75 -1.32 9.38 -21.87
C ILE A 75 -0.45 8.27 -21.28
N LEU A 76 0.47 7.72 -22.07
CA LEU A 76 1.43 6.74 -21.56
C LEU A 76 2.28 7.38 -20.46
N LYS A 77 2.29 6.73 -19.31
CA LYS A 77 3.14 7.14 -18.19
C LYS A 77 4.56 6.66 -18.49
N GLN A 78 5.31 7.46 -19.30
CA GLN A 78 6.74 7.25 -19.42
C GLN A 78 7.38 7.48 -18.05
N ASN A 79 8.50 6.84 -17.77
CA ASN A 79 9.25 6.77 -16.49
C ASN A 79 9.63 8.14 -15.85
N VAL A 80 8.74 9.11 -15.92
CA VAL A 80 8.91 10.42 -15.31
C VAL A 80 8.31 10.36 -13.90
N LEU A 81 9.10 10.70 -12.90
CA LEU A 81 8.62 10.96 -11.55
C LEU A 81 7.39 11.87 -11.62
N PRO A 82 6.27 11.53 -10.94
CA PRO A 82 5.07 12.36 -10.97
C PRO A 82 5.45 13.79 -10.56
N SER A 83 5.29 14.73 -11.46
CA SER A 83 5.48 16.14 -11.15
C SER A 83 4.52 16.51 -10.00
N THR A 84 5.02 17.22 -9.01
CA THR A 84 4.22 17.82 -7.95
C THR A 84 3.14 18.69 -8.58
N SER A 85 1.99 18.10 -8.88
CA SER A 85 0.93 18.75 -9.62
C SER A 85 0.15 19.70 -8.71
N ASN A 86 0.09 20.91 -9.16
CA ASN A 86 -0.94 21.91 -8.98
C ASN A 86 -1.95 21.64 -7.86
N GLU A 87 -1.90 22.49 -6.83
CA GLU A 87 -3.04 22.72 -5.94
C GLU A 87 -4.33 22.79 -6.77
N THR A 88 -5.36 22.07 -6.34
CA THR A 88 -6.67 22.15 -6.96
C THR A 88 -7.23 23.56 -6.73
N LYS A 89 -6.91 24.47 -7.65
CA LYS A 89 -7.56 25.77 -7.69
C LYS A 89 -9.03 25.55 -8.02
N ILE A 90 -9.90 26.21 -7.27
CA ILE A 90 -11.33 26.21 -7.56
C ILE A 90 -11.52 26.74 -8.98
N SER A 91 -12.13 25.94 -9.84
CA SER A 91 -12.34 26.37 -11.24
C SER A 91 -13.23 27.62 -11.27
N PRO A 92 -12.98 28.57 -12.18
CA PRO A 92 -13.83 29.76 -12.33
C PRO A 92 -15.31 29.42 -12.52
N ARG A 93 -15.57 28.29 -13.15
CA ARG A 93 -16.92 27.73 -13.34
C ARG A 93 -17.59 27.38 -12.02
N LEU A 94 -16.91 26.74 -11.09
CA LEU A 94 -17.48 26.40 -9.78
C LEU A 94 -17.74 27.66 -8.95
N TRP A 95 -16.85 28.65 -8.99
CA TRP A 95 -17.08 29.95 -8.37
C TRP A 95 -18.34 30.64 -8.91
N LEU A 96 -18.51 30.69 -10.23
CA LEU A 96 -19.68 31.26 -10.85
C LEU A 96 -20.98 30.54 -10.44
N LEU A 97 -20.91 29.17 -10.43
CA LEU A 97 -22.04 28.35 -10.02
C LEU A 97 -22.41 28.60 -8.54
N LEU A 98 -21.44 28.66 -7.65
CA LEU A 98 -21.68 28.96 -6.22
C LEU A 98 -22.23 30.35 -6.03
N PHE A 99 -21.72 31.33 -6.76
CA PHE A 99 -22.24 32.72 -6.72
C PHE A 99 -23.70 32.80 -7.17
N ILE A 100 -24.06 32.11 -8.27
CA ILE A 100 -25.47 32.05 -8.75
C ILE A 100 -26.38 31.34 -7.75
N ASN A 101 -25.87 30.40 -6.95
CA ASN A 101 -26.67 29.69 -5.94
C ASN A 101 -26.99 30.54 -4.72
N ILE A 102 -26.23 31.63 -4.40
CA ILE A 102 -26.45 32.48 -3.22
C ILE A 102 -27.85 33.07 -3.18
N PRO A 103 -28.35 33.77 -4.23
CA PRO A 103 -29.68 34.34 -4.21
C PRO A 103 -30.79 33.29 -4.06
N PHE A 104 -30.63 32.10 -4.64
CA PHE A 104 -31.60 31.03 -4.46
C PHE A 104 -31.59 30.48 -3.03
N LEU A 105 -30.43 30.39 -2.40
CA LEU A 105 -30.28 29.98 -1.00
C LEU A 105 -30.95 31.00 -0.07
N ILE A 106 -30.76 32.31 -0.31
CA ILE A 106 -31.43 33.39 0.45
C ILE A 106 -32.94 33.29 0.31
N GLY A 107 -33.45 33.09 -0.90
CA GLY A 107 -34.88 32.90 -1.16
C GLY A 107 -35.47 31.69 -0.44
N MET A 108 -34.76 30.56 -0.42
CA MET A 108 -35.15 29.34 0.29
C MET A 108 -35.19 29.57 1.82
N ILE A 109 -34.19 30.26 2.37
CA ILE A 109 -34.18 30.63 3.79
C ILE A 109 -35.34 31.54 4.11
N GLY A 110 -35.62 32.53 3.24
CA GLY A 110 -36.77 33.43 3.39
C GLY A 110 -38.10 32.66 3.44
N MET A 111 -38.30 31.68 2.57
CA MET A 111 -39.47 30.80 2.60
C MET A 111 -39.58 30.02 3.93
N MET A 112 -38.48 29.52 4.46
CA MET A 112 -38.45 28.78 5.73
C MET A 112 -38.90 29.66 6.92
N PHE A 113 -38.65 30.99 6.88
CA PHE A 113 -39.07 31.97 7.87
C PHE A 113 -40.35 32.74 7.48
N ASN A 114 -41.08 32.25 6.47
CA ASN A 114 -42.32 32.85 5.95
C ASN A 114 -42.17 34.28 5.38
N HIS A 115 -40.95 34.63 4.94
CA HIS A 115 -40.62 35.90 4.28
C HIS A 115 -40.51 35.71 2.75
N HIS A 116 -41.69 35.67 2.05
CA HIS A 116 -41.74 35.47 0.60
C HIS A 116 -41.13 36.61 -0.22
N SER A 117 -40.94 37.80 0.38
CA SER A 117 -40.31 38.96 -0.27
C SER A 117 -38.82 38.77 -0.58
N TRP A 118 -38.16 37.74 -0.01
CA TRP A 118 -36.77 37.48 -0.28
C TRP A 118 -36.55 36.61 -1.55
N MET A 119 -37.64 36.11 -2.13
CA MET A 119 -37.56 35.37 -3.39
C MET A 119 -37.38 36.34 -4.56
N MET A 120 -36.50 35.95 -5.47
CA MET A 120 -36.31 36.65 -6.73
C MET A 120 -37.56 36.55 -7.60
N PRO A 121 -37.85 37.60 -8.42
CA PRO A 121 -38.90 37.50 -9.44
C PRO A 121 -38.67 36.29 -10.38
N PRO A 122 -39.74 35.57 -10.80
CA PRO A 122 -39.62 34.34 -11.62
C PRO A 122 -38.81 34.52 -12.90
N MET A 123 -38.85 35.69 -13.53
CA MET A 123 -38.06 35.96 -14.74
C MET A 123 -36.54 35.97 -14.47
N TRP A 124 -36.10 36.53 -13.34
CA TRP A 124 -34.69 36.48 -12.97
C TRP A 124 -34.24 35.04 -12.59
N GLN A 125 -35.13 34.31 -11.92
CA GLN A 125 -34.87 32.89 -11.64
C GLN A 125 -34.68 32.11 -12.95
N PHE A 126 -35.53 32.33 -13.97
CA PHE A 126 -35.41 31.72 -15.30
C PHE A 126 -34.08 32.06 -15.97
N VAL A 127 -33.67 33.34 -15.98
CA VAL A 127 -32.41 33.75 -16.61
C VAL A 127 -31.21 33.04 -15.96
N LEU A 128 -31.14 33.08 -14.62
CA LEU A 128 -30.04 32.44 -13.88
C LEU A 128 -30.06 30.92 -14.03
N ALA A 129 -31.24 30.30 -13.96
CA ALA A 129 -31.38 28.86 -14.17
C ALA A 129 -30.99 28.43 -15.59
N SER A 130 -31.30 29.26 -16.61
CA SER A 130 -30.90 29.01 -18.00
C SER A 130 -29.37 29.05 -18.17
N ILE A 131 -28.69 30.02 -17.54
CA ILE A 131 -27.23 30.07 -17.53
C ILE A 131 -26.63 28.80 -16.90
N VAL A 132 -27.23 28.33 -15.79
CA VAL A 132 -26.76 27.11 -15.12
C VAL A 132 -27.04 25.88 -15.98
N GLN A 133 -28.24 25.69 -16.49
CA GLN A 133 -28.64 24.49 -17.24
C GLN A 133 -27.96 24.40 -18.61
N LEU A 134 -27.97 25.52 -19.39
CA LEU A 134 -27.45 25.51 -20.75
C LEU A 134 -25.92 25.74 -20.84
N GLY A 135 -25.33 26.32 -19.78
CA GLY A 135 -23.87 26.62 -19.72
C GLY A 135 -23.12 25.73 -18.71
N LEU A 136 -23.47 25.89 -17.43
CA LEU A 136 -22.70 25.29 -16.34
C LEU A 136 -23.00 23.80 -16.12
N ALA A 137 -24.14 23.27 -16.59
CA ALA A 137 -24.49 21.86 -16.48
C ALA A 137 -23.97 20.97 -17.64
N ILE A 138 -23.37 21.55 -18.68
CA ILE A 138 -22.87 20.82 -19.86
C ILE A 138 -22.05 19.56 -19.55
N PRO A 139 -21.10 19.52 -18.58
CA PRO A 139 -20.37 18.31 -18.28
C PRO A 139 -21.22 17.19 -17.74
N PHE A 140 -22.28 17.48 -16.99
CA PHE A 140 -23.25 16.46 -16.56
C PHE A 140 -23.96 15.84 -17.77
N TYR A 141 -24.37 16.64 -18.73
CA TYR A 141 -25.00 16.14 -19.95
C TYR A 141 -24.05 15.32 -20.80
N LYS A 142 -22.81 15.76 -20.97
CA LYS A 142 -21.79 14.98 -21.68
C LYS A 142 -21.52 13.65 -20.99
N GLY A 143 -21.41 13.65 -19.65
CA GLY A 143 -21.25 12.44 -18.84
C GLY A 143 -22.44 11.48 -18.96
N ALA A 144 -23.68 12.02 -18.93
CA ALA A 144 -24.91 11.25 -19.06
C ALA A 144 -25.01 10.59 -20.45
N ILE A 145 -24.82 11.35 -21.53
CA ILE A 145 -24.86 10.82 -22.91
C ILE A 145 -23.79 9.76 -23.10
N GLY A 146 -22.57 10.02 -22.60
CA GLY A 146 -21.48 9.06 -22.66
C GLY A 146 -21.80 7.75 -21.94
N SER A 147 -22.44 7.81 -20.77
CA SER A 147 -22.84 6.63 -20.00
C SER A 147 -23.95 5.84 -20.66
N ILE A 148 -24.99 6.50 -21.17
CA ILE A 148 -26.10 5.85 -21.89
C ILE A 148 -25.57 5.12 -23.13
N ARG A 149 -24.70 5.76 -23.92
CA ARG A 149 -24.06 5.11 -25.08
C ARG A 149 -23.19 3.90 -24.70
N GLY A 150 -22.63 3.91 -23.49
CA GLY A 150 -21.88 2.77 -22.95
C GLY A 150 -22.73 1.66 -22.35
N GLY A 151 -24.07 1.79 -22.36
CA GLY A 151 -25.00 0.82 -21.77
C GLY A 151 -24.97 0.77 -20.25
N LEU A 152 -24.54 1.86 -19.60
CA LEU A 152 -24.48 2.02 -18.15
C LEU A 152 -25.20 3.31 -17.76
N ALA A 153 -25.96 3.29 -16.67
CA ALA A 153 -26.50 4.50 -16.07
C ALA A 153 -25.59 4.91 -14.91
N ASN A 154 -25.26 6.21 -14.85
CA ASN A 154 -24.43 6.79 -13.79
C ASN A 154 -25.12 7.97 -13.11
N MET A 155 -24.42 8.60 -12.14
CA MET A 155 -24.87 9.79 -11.45
C MET A 155 -25.26 10.92 -12.41
N ASP A 156 -24.46 11.14 -13.46
CA ASP A 156 -24.70 12.24 -14.39
C ASP A 156 -26.07 12.06 -15.13
N VAL A 157 -26.48 10.80 -15.38
CA VAL A 157 -27.80 10.48 -15.93
C VAL A 157 -28.91 10.88 -14.96
N LEU A 158 -28.79 10.49 -13.67
CA LEU A 158 -29.80 10.79 -12.65
C LEU A 158 -29.97 12.30 -12.43
N VAL A 159 -28.84 13.01 -12.25
CA VAL A 159 -28.82 14.46 -12.01
C VAL A 159 -29.32 15.20 -13.25
N SER A 160 -28.83 14.86 -14.44
CA SER A 160 -29.25 15.52 -15.68
C SER A 160 -30.74 15.33 -15.95
N THR A 161 -31.27 14.11 -15.80
CA THR A 161 -32.69 13.83 -16.03
C THR A 161 -33.55 14.58 -15.02
N GLY A 162 -33.21 14.54 -13.73
CA GLY A 162 -34.00 15.20 -12.69
C GLY A 162 -33.99 16.73 -12.80
N THR A 163 -32.82 17.35 -12.98
CA THR A 163 -32.71 18.80 -13.04
C THR A 163 -33.28 19.37 -14.33
N LEU A 164 -33.13 18.67 -15.46
CA LEU A 164 -33.71 19.07 -16.74
C LEU A 164 -35.23 18.98 -16.71
N ALA A 165 -35.79 17.94 -16.10
CA ALA A 165 -37.24 17.77 -15.97
C ALA A 165 -37.86 18.91 -15.17
N ILE A 166 -37.29 19.29 -14.01
CA ILE A 166 -37.75 20.43 -13.21
C ILE A 166 -37.57 21.75 -13.97
N TYR A 167 -36.47 21.94 -14.66
CA TYR A 167 -36.23 23.16 -15.44
C TYR A 167 -37.24 23.33 -16.56
N LEU A 168 -37.46 22.28 -17.38
CA LEU A 168 -38.43 22.33 -18.48
C LEU A 168 -39.85 22.55 -17.98
N TYR A 169 -40.24 21.92 -16.86
CA TYR A 169 -41.49 22.16 -16.19
C TYR A 169 -41.64 23.64 -15.78
N SER A 170 -40.65 24.20 -15.12
CA SER A 170 -40.66 25.59 -14.63
C SER A 170 -40.69 26.57 -15.78
N VAL A 171 -40.04 26.33 -16.89
CA VAL A 171 -40.12 27.11 -18.13
C VAL A 171 -41.53 27.06 -18.71
N PHE A 172 -42.12 25.86 -18.82
CA PHE A 172 -43.45 25.69 -19.32
C PHE A 172 -44.48 26.49 -18.47
N MET A 173 -44.40 26.37 -17.13
CA MET A 173 -45.30 27.04 -16.22
C MET A 173 -45.15 28.57 -16.26
N LEU A 174 -43.92 29.09 -16.35
CA LEU A 174 -43.64 30.51 -16.46
C LEU A 174 -44.34 31.14 -17.68
N PHE A 175 -44.20 30.54 -18.85
CA PHE A 175 -44.78 31.05 -20.09
C PHE A 175 -46.30 30.75 -20.20
N TYR A 176 -46.79 29.66 -19.65
CA TYR A 176 -48.18 29.34 -19.59
C TYR A 176 -48.98 30.36 -18.75
N HIS A 177 -48.49 30.70 -17.52
CA HIS A 177 -49.13 31.72 -16.66
C HIS A 177 -49.06 33.10 -17.29
N GLN A 178 -47.95 33.44 -17.93
CA GLN A 178 -47.81 34.73 -18.61
C GLN A 178 -48.80 34.88 -19.78
N SER A 179 -49.16 33.81 -20.47
CA SER A 179 -50.11 33.83 -21.58
C SER A 179 -51.57 33.91 -21.13
N MET A 180 -51.88 33.51 -19.87
CA MET A 180 -53.22 33.47 -19.31
C MET A 180 -53.60 34.74 -18.53
N GLY A 181 -52.66 35.71 -18.38
CA GLY A 181 -52.92 36.98 -17.71
C GLY A 181 -53.21 36.89 -16.19
N HIS A 182 -52.79 35.77 -15.57
CA HIS A 182 -52.96 35.58 -14.14
C HIS A 182 -51.74 36.15 -13.38
N ASP A 183 -51.90 37.23 -12.64
CA ASP A 183 -50.90 37.81 -11.72
C ASP A 183 -50.66 36.97 -10.44
N GLY A 184 -51.10 35.72 -10.44
CA GLY A 184 -50.85 34.77 -9.34
C GLY A 184 -49.43 34.22 -9.36
N ALA A 185 -48.85 34.01 -8.19
CA ALA A 185 -47.51 33.47 -8.02
C ALA A 185 -47.37 32.17 -8.82
N SER A 186 -46.63 32.21 -9.92
CA SER A 186 -46.31 31.04 -10.71
C SER A 186 -45.53 30.02 -9.85
N HIS A 187 -46.05 28.80 -9.71
CA HIS A 187 -45.35 27.71 -9.01
C HIS A 187 -44.18 27.22 -9.88
N VAL A 188 -43.09 27.97 -9.91
CA VAL A 188 -41.84 27.61 -10.58
C VAL A 188 -40.87 27.05 -9.56
N TYR A 189 -40.04 26.11 -9.97
CA TYR A 189 -39.05 25.39 -9.13
C TYR A 189 -37.64 25.51 -9.70
N PHE A 190 -37.28 26.67 -10.27
CA PHE A 190 -35.95 26.93 -10.80
C PHE A 190 -34.86 26.77 -9.74
N GLU A 191 -35.17 27.14 -8.48
CA GLU A 191 -34.30 27.02 -7.34
C GLU A 191 -33.87 25.57 -7.12
N ALA A 192 -34.77 24.58 -7.24
CA ALA A 192 -34.49 23.20 -7.07
C ALA A 192 -33.47 22.69 -8.14
N SER A 193 -33.71 23.08 -9.41
CA SER A 193 -32.83 22.74 -10.53
C SER A 193 -31.40 23.29 -10.33
N VAL A 194 -31.28 24.58 -9.97
CA VAL A 194 -29.99 25.29 -9.80
C VAL A 194 -29.25 24.78 -8.57
N MET A 195 -29.92 24.63 -7.44
CA MET A 195 -29.30 24.21 -6.17
C MET A 195 -28.83 22.78 -6.20
N VAL A 196 -29.56 21.87 -6.85
CA VAL A 196 -29.11 20.48 -7.03
C VAL A 196 -27.78 20.45 -7.81
N ILE A 197 -27.68 21.17 -8.95
CA ILE A 197 -26.42 21.25 -9.71
C ILE A 197 -25.31 21.87 -8.86
N GLY A 198 -25.64 22.90 -8.05
CA GLY A 198 -24.69 23.53 -7.12
C GLY A 198 -24.13 22.57 -6.10
N PHE A 199 -25.01 21.88 -5.35
CA PHE A 199 -24.59 20.91 -4.32
C PHE A 199 -23.84 19.72 -4.90
N VAL A 200 -24.28 19.18 -6.03
CA VAL A 200 -23.60 18.06 -6.71
C VAL A 200 -22.22 18.49 -7.19
N SER A 201 -22.10 19.70 -7.77
CA SER A 201 -20.80 20.21 -8.24
C SER A 201 -19.84 20.49 -7.08
N LEU A 202 -20.35 21.03 -5.97
CA LEU A 202 -19.59 21.23 -4.74
C LEU A 202 -19.15 19.89 -4.16
N GLY A 203 -20.03 18.90 -4.09
CA GLY A 203 -19.73 17.54 -3.65
C GLY A 203 -18.62 16.91 -4.49
N LYS A 204 -18.70 16.98 -5.82
CA LYS A 204 -17.64 16.51 -6.73
C LYS A 204 -16.32 17.24 -6.50
N PHE A 205 -16.32 18.53 -6.31
CA PHE A 205 -15.10 19.29 -6.04
C PHE A 205 -14.44 18.86 -4.72
N LEU A 206 -15.22 18.70 -3.65
CA LEU A 206 -14.71 18.22 -2.36
C LEU A 206 -14.18 16.80 -2.48
N GLU A 207 -14.85 15.96 -3.26
CA GLU A 207 -14.41 14.61 -3.60
C GLU A 207 -13.05 14.62 -4.30
N GLU A 208 -12.89 15.40 -5.38
CA GLU A 208 -11.63 15.52 -6.14
C GLU A 208 -10.50 16.09 -5.29
N ARG A 209 -10.77 17.13 -4.51
CA ARG A 209 -9.79 17.75 -3.62
C ARG A 209 -9.25 16.74 -2.61
N THR A 210 -10.12 15.95 -2.04
CA THR A 210 -9.72 14.97 -1.03
C THR A 210 -9.04 13.75 -1.62
N LYS A 211 -9.52 13.28 -2.78
CA LYS A 211 -8.83 12.27 -3.56
C LYS A 211 -7.37 12.69 -3.78
N LYS A 212 -7.11 13.92 -4.20
CA LYS A 212 -5.74 14.45 -4.37
C LYS A 212 -4.98 14.54 -3.04
N GLN A 213 -5.63 14.95 -1.94
CA GLN A 213 -4.99 14.96 -0.62
C GLN A 213 -4.66 13.55 -0.10
N SER A 214 -5.46 12.56 -0.42
CA SER A 214 -5.19 11.15 -0.04
C SER A 214 -4.08 10.54 -0.89
N LEU A 215 -3.97 10.93 -2.16
CA LEU A 215 -2.85 10.58 -3.05
C LEU A 215 -1.53 11.25 -2.63
N ASN A 216 -1.57 12.27 -1.79
CA ASN A 216 -0.39 13.04 -1.36
C ASN A 216 0.59 12.24 -0.47
N SER A 217 0.30 10.99 -0.14
CA SER A 217 1.27 10.07 0.47
C SER A 217 2.45 9.82 -0.48
N LEU A 218 2.20 9.71 -1.80
CA LEU A 218 3.22 9.69 -2.84
C LEU A 218 3.97 11.04 -2.92
N GLY A 219 3.24 12.15 -2.80
CA GLY A 219 3.83 13.50 -2.79
C GLY A 219 4.78 13.75 -1.63
N LEU A 220 4.54 13.13 -0.47
CA LEU A 220 5.47 13.19 0.65
C LEU A 220 6.77 12.44 0.36
N LEU A 221 6.71 11.26 -0.26
CA LEU A 221 7.91 10.53 -0.70
C LEU A 221 8.69 11.30 -1.77
N LEU A 222 7.99 11.97 -2.71
CA LEU A 222 8.63 12.83 -3.71
C LEU A 222 9.36 14.04 -3.09
N GLN A 223 8.90 14.54 -1.94
CA GLN A 223 9.58 15.63 -1.21
C GLN A 223 10.87 15.15 -0.53
N LEU A 224 11.09 13.83 -0.41
CA LEU A 224 12.33 13.28 0.10
C LEU A 224 13.49 13.40 -0.92
N THR A 225 13.18 13.57 -2.19
CA THR A 225 14.19 13.70 -3.26
C THR A 225 14.57 15.18 -3.43
N PRO A 226 15.86 15.56 -3.28
CA PRO A 226 16.31 16.92 -3.51
C PRO A 226 16.22 17.27 -4.99
N LYS A 227 15.88 18.53 -5.29
CA LYS A 227 15.81 19.01 -6.68
C LYS A 227 17.16 19.34 -7.27
N GLN A 228 18.12 19.70 -6.43
CA GLN A 228 19.48 20.08 -6.79
C GLN A 228 20.46 19.34 -5.91
N VAL A 229 21.63 19.05 -6.42
CA VAL A 229 22.67 18.22 -5.80
C VAL A 229 24.04 18.83 -6.04
N SER A 230 24.93 18.76 -5.06
CA SER A 230 26.33 19.12 -5.22
C SER A 230 27.12 17.93 -5.79
N VAL A 231 27.63 18.06 -7.00
CA VAL A 231 28.42 17.05 -7.72
C VAL A 231 29.86 17.53 -7.89
N GLN A 232 30.82 16.64 -7.74
CA GLN A 232 32.23 16.94 -8.02
C GLN A 232 32.52 16.66 -9.50
N ARG A 233 32.87 17.71 -10.27
CA ARG A 233 33.35 17.62 -11.64
C ARG A 233 34.68 18.37 -11.76
N GLU A 234 35.66 17.77 -12.39
CA GLU A 234 36.99 18.37 -12.61
C GLU A 234 37.60 18.96 -11.31
N ASN A 235 37.43 18.27 -10.18
CA ASN A 235 37.90 18.67 -8.85
C ASN A 235 37.25 19.96 -8.29
N ARG A 236 36.07 20.36 -8.83
CA ARG A 236 35.25 21.48 -8.34
C ARG A 236 33.86 20.99 -7.99
N TRP A 237 33.26 21.61 -6.96
CA TRP A 237 31.87 21.34 -6.58
C TRP A 237 30.93 22.24 -7.38
N GLU A 238 29.99 21.63 -8.10
CA GLU A 238 28.96 22.31 -8.85
C GLU A 238 27.58 21.85 -8.37
N THR A 239 26.62 22.76 -8.29
CA THR A 239 25.24 22.43 -7.97
C THR A 239 24.46 22.27 -9.26
N ILE A 240 23.98 21.04 -9.53
CA ILE A 240 23.22 20.70 -10.73
C ILE A 240 21.86 20.13 -10.39
N PRO A 241 20.88 20.19 -11.29
CA PRO A 241 19.63 19.46 -11.15
C PRO A 241 19.87 17.94 -11.06
N LEU A 242 19.04 17.24 -10.25
CA LEU A 242 19.19 15.80 -10.03
C LEU A 242 19.10 14.96 -11.31
N ASP A 243 18.32 15.38 -12.29
CA ASP A 243 18.15 14.71 -13.59
C ASP A 243 19.43 14.69 -14.45
N GLN A 244 20.43 15.52 -14.13
CA GLN A 244 21.71 15.56 -14.81
C GLN A 244 22.82 14.73 -14.12
N VAL A 245 22.51 14.11 -12.97
CA VAL A 245 23.44 13.23 -12.25
C VAL A 245 23.53 11.88 -12.95
N LYS A 246 24.74 11.29 -12.98
CA LYS A 246 25.01 9.99 -13.57
C LYS A 246 25.50 9.00 -12.52
N ILE A 247 25.28 7.71 -12.77
CA ILE A 247 25.86 6.64 -11.95
C ILE A 247 27.38 6.77 -12.00
N GLY A 248 28.01 6.71 -10.83
CA GLY A 248 29.45 6.91 -10.64
C GLY A 248 29.85 8.34 -10.27
N ASP A 249 28.96 9.32 -10.38
CA ASP A 249 29.25 10.70 -9.92
C ASP A 249 29.50 10.73 -8.42
N ILE A 250 30.43 11.60 -7.99
CA ILE A 250 30.71 11.85 -6.59
C ILE A 250 29.82 13.01 -6.12
N LEU A 251 28.99 12.73 -5.12
CA LEU A 251 28.00 13.65 -4.58
C LEU A 251 28.38 14.05 -3.14
N ARG A 252 27.92 15.23 -2.73
CA ARG A 252 28.08 15.69 -1.35
C ARG A 252 26.73 16.04 -0.75
N ALA A 253 26.51 15.57 0.49
CA ALA A 253 25.39 15.97 1.33
C ALA A 253 25.90 16.47 2.67
N ASN A 254 25.52 17.68 3.04
CA ASN A 254 25.85 18.34 4.29
C ASN A 254 24.73 18.16 5.33
N GLN A 255 24.99 18.54 6.57
CA GLN A 255 23.97 18.53 7.62
C GLN A 255 22.71 19.31 7.17
N GLY A 256 21.52 18.69 7.37
CA GLY A 256 20.23 19.21 6.95
C GLY A 256 19.89 18.97 5.47
N GLU A 257 20.80 18.42 4.68
CA GLU A 257 20.54 18.05 3.30
C GLU A 257 20.12 16.59 3.18
N ARG A 258 19.40 16.27 2.10
CA ARG A 258 18.98 14.90 1.79
C ARG A 258 19.94 14.24 0.82
N ILE A 259 20.17 12.95 1.02
CA ILE A 259 20.90 12.10 0.09
C ILE A 259 20.10 11.99 -1.22
N ALA A 260 20.76 12.21 -2.34
CA ALA A 260 20.11 12.31 -3.65
C ALA A 260 20.03 11.00 -4.42
N ALA A 261 20.93 10.07 -4.15
CA ALA A 261 21.10 8.80 -4.83
C ALA A 261 21.48 7.72 -3.86
N ASP A 262 21.14 6.46 -4.14
CA ASP A 262 21.74 5.35 -3.40
C ASP A 262 23.22 5.27 -3.75
N GLY A 263 24.06 5.02 -2.77
CA GLY A 263 25.50 5.05 -2.98
C GLY A 263 26.32 4.52 -1.82
N VAL A 264 27.63 4.70 -1.92
CA VAL A 264 28.61 4.30 -0.90
C VAL A 264 29.42 5.50 -0.51
N VAL A 265 29.59 5.72 0.80
CA VAL A 265 30.40 6.82 1.34
C VAL A 265 31.87 6.59 0.99
N GLU A 266 32.50 7.59 0.37
CA GLU A 266 33.94 7.58 0.10
C GLU A 266 34.73 8.34 1.16
N GLN A 267 34.21 9.50 1.58
CA GLN A 267 34.90 10.37 2.54
C GLN A 267 33.88 11.05 3.48
N GLY A 268 34.33 11.37 4.68
CA GLY A 268 33.52 12.00 5.70
C GLY A 268 32.86 10.98 6.63
N SER A 269 32.17 11.51 7.64
CA SER A 269 31.34 10.75 8.58
C SER A 269 30.16 11.59 9.00
N GLY A 270 29.07 10.94 9.35
CA GLY A 270 27.86 11.63 9.77
C GLY A 270 26.74 10.69 10.18
N TRP A 271 25.68 11.26 10.73
CA TRP A 271 24.48 10.53 11.13
C TRP A 271 23.38 10.79 10.11
N CYS A 272 22.74 9.72 9.64
CA CYS A 272 21.63 9.78 8.68
C CYS A 272 20.34 9.29 9.31
N ASP A 273 19.27 10.08 9.19
CA ASP A 273 17.91 9.64 9.48
C ASP A 273 17.31 8.95 8.25
N GLU A 274 17.18 7.65 8.34
CA GLU A 274 16.60 6.79 7.32
C GLU A 274 15.18 6.30 7.70
N SER A 275 14.57 6.87 8.74
CA SER A 275 13.29 6.42 9.32
C SER A 275 12.15 6.34 8.31
N HIS A 276 12.12 7.24 7.32
CA HIS A 276 11.10 7.24 6.26
C HIS A 276 11.28 6.12 5.22
N LEU A 277 12.46 5.50 5.18
CA LEU A 277 12.82 4.45 4.20
C LEU A 277 12.83 3.07 4.84
N THR A 278 13.47 2.95 6.00
CA THR A 278 13.65 1.69 6.73
C THR A 278 12.62 1.50 7.84
N GLY A 279 12.03 2.60 8.34
CA GLY A 279 11.14 2.61 9.50
C GLY A 279 11.89 2.66 10.86
N GLU A 280 13.23 2.60 10.87
CA GLU A 280 14.03 2.71 12.08
C GLU A 280 14.04 4.16 12.59
N SER A 281 13.66 4.33 13.87
CA SER A 281 13.49 5.68 14.45
C SER A 281 14.78 6.35 14.86
N GLN A 282 15.89 5.61 14.95
CA GLN A 282 17.18 6.15 15.36
C GLN A 282 18.06 6.46 14.14
N PRO A 283 18.72 7.64 14.09
CA PRO A 283 19.70 7.92 13.05
C PRO A 283 20.85 6.90 13.09
N LEU A 284 21.34 6.51 11.92
CA LEU A 284 22.43 5.56 11.74
C LEU A 284 23.74 6.32 11.46
N GLU A 285 24.82 5.91 12.11
CA GLU A 285 26.15 6.43 11.81
C GLU A 285 26.65 5.89 10.47
N LYS A 286 27.14 6.78 9.60
CA LYS A 286 27.72 6.46 8.31
C LYS A 286 29.17 6.89 8.27
N MET A 287 30.04 5.92 7.93
CA MET A 287 31.50 6.11 7.78
C MET A 287 31.90 5.73 6.36
N SER A 288 33.19 5.83 6.04
CA SER A 288 33.73 5.36 4.76
C SER A 288 33.31 3.90 4.50
N GLN A 289 32.88 3.60 3.28
CA GLN A 289 32.32 2.34 2.81
C GLN A 289 30.89 2.00 3.32
N SER A 290 30.27 2.86 4.14
CA SER A 290 28.88 2.67 4.52
C SER A 290 27.92 2.95 3.36
N PRO A 291 26.84 2.14 3.18
CA PRO A 291 25.81 2.45 2.20
C PRO A 291 24.97 3.63 2.65
N VAL A 292 24.54 4.48 1.70
CA VAL A 292 23.60 5.58 1.90
C VAL A 292 22.43 5.45 0.95
N LEU A 293 21.24 5.87 1.40
CA LEU A 293 19.98 5.71 0.69
C LEU A 293 19.41 7.05 0.25
N ALA A 294 18.93 7.12 -0.98
CA ALA A 294 18.26 8.30 -1.52
C ALA A 294 17.04 8.69 -0.68
N GLY A 295 16.94 9.96 -0.31
CA GLY A 295 15.87 10.47 0.55
C GLY A 295 16.21 10.54 2.04
N ALA A 296 17.24 9.83 2.52
CA ALA A 296 17.73 9.94 3.89
C ALA A 296 18.21 11.37 4.19
N MET A 297 18.04 11.83 5.43
CA MET A 297 18.47 13.17 5.85
C MET A 297 19.75 13.08 6.66
N VAL A 298 20.77 13.83 6.29
CA VAL A 298 22.00 13.98 7.09
C VAL A 298 21.67 14.86 8.29
N THR A 299 21.62 14.27 9.50
CA THR A 299 21.28 14.97 10.74
C THR A 299 22.52 15.63 11.37
N GLN A 300 23.69 15.00 11.22
CA GLN A 300 24.97 15.54 11.68
C GLN A 300 26.09 15.14 10.71
N GLY A 301 27.12 15.99 10.57
CA GLY A 301 28.27 15.73 9.74
C GLY A 301 28.11 16.13 8.28
N SER A 302 28.98 15.60 7.43
CA SER A 302 28.96 15.78 5.97
C SER A 302 29.51 14.54 5.30
N LEU A 303 28.82 14.07 4.26
CA LEU A 303 29.14 12.84 3.55
C LEU A 303 29.48 13.16 2.09
N ILE A 304 30.56 12.58 1.62
CA ILE A 304 30.91 12.53 0.19
C ILE A 304 30.75 11.07 -0.22
N TYR A 305 29.87 10.81 -1.19
CA TYR A 305 29.49 9.47 -1.58
C TYR A 305 29.40 9.31 -3.08
N ARG A 306 29.68 8.11 -3.59
CA ARG A 306 29.56 7.75 -5.00
C ARG A 306 28.16 7.21 -5.27
N ALA A 307 27.48 7.78 -6.27
CA ALA A 307 26.17 7.31 -6.70
C ALA A 307 26.27 5.92 -7.38
N THR A 308 25.55 4.95 -6.87
CA THR A 308 25.45 3.58 -7.42
C THR A 308 24.14 3.35 -8.15
N GLN A 309 23.04 3.97 -7.66
CA GLN A 309 21.71 3.88 -8.26
C GLN A 309 21.02 5.24 -8.23
N LEU A 310 20.20 5.52 -9.27
CA LEU A 310 19.52 6.80 -9.48
C LEU A 310 18.04 6.62 -9.79
N GLY A 311 17.23 7.59 -9.40
CA GLY A 311 15.83 7.70 -9.78
C GLY A 311 15.00 6.48 -9.39
N GLN A 312 14.45 5.78 -10.37
CA GLN A 312 13.59 4.60 -10.14
C GLN A 312 14.34 3.34 -9.68
N GLN A 313 15.66 3.32 -9.83
CA GLN A 313 16.47 2.18 -9.38
C GLN A 313 16.89 2.30 -7.92
N THR A 314 16.65 3.44 -7.27
CA THR A 314 16.90 3.62 -5.84
C THR A 314 15.82 2.94 -5.01
N LEU A 315 16.14 2.62 -3.75
CA LEU A 315 15.18 2.09 -2.78
C LEU A 315 13.93 2.98 -2.70
N LEU A 316 14.09 4.30 -2.66
CA LEU A 316 12.98 5.26 -2.70
C LEU A 316 12.17 5.16 -4.00
N GLY A 317 12.83 4.93 -5.12
CA GLY A 317 12.20 4.71 -6.42
C GLY A 317 11.35 3.45 -6.45
N ASP A 318 11.86 2.35 -5.91
CA ASP A 318 11.12 1.09 -5.77
C ASP A 318 9.90 1.24 -4.85
N MET A 319 10.04 1.96 -3.73
CA MET A 319 8.91 2.30 -2.84
C MET A 319 7.81 3.05 -3.61
N MET A 320 8.18 4.05 -4.38
CA MET A 320 7.23 4.85 -5.16
C MET A 320 6.55 4.01 -6.25
N LYS A 321 7.29 3.13 -6.90
CA LYS A 321 6.76 2.20 -7.90
C LYS A 321 5.78 1.21 -7.27
N ALA A 322 6.16 0.55 -6.18
CA ALA A 322 5.29 -0.38 -5.46
C ALA A 322 3.99 0.30 -4.99
N LEU A 323 4.08 1.52 -4.44
CA LEU A 323 2.91 2.27 -4.00
C LEU A 323 2.02 2.69 -5.18
N SER A 324 2.60 3.09 -6.30
CA SER A 324 1.85 3.42 -7.54
C SER A 324 1.16 2.19 -8.12
N GLU A 325 1.84 1.04 -8.20
CA GLU A 325 1.26 -0.21 -8.68
C GLU A 325 0.14 -0.70 -7.77
N ALA A 326 0.33 -0.62 -6.46
CA ALA A 326 -0.70 -0.99 -5.48
C ALA A 326 -1.93 -0.09 -5.56
N GLN A 327 -1.75 1.21 -5.83
CA GLN A 327 -2.86 2.14 -6.05
C GLN A 327 -3.61 1.86 -7.36
N GLY A 328 -2.93 1.28 -8.37
CA GLY A 328 -3.52 0.92 -9.66
C GLY A 328 -4.42 -0.32 -9.60
N THR A 329 -4.32 -1.16 -8.58
CA THR A 329 -5.10 -2.39 -8.47
C THR A 329 -6.42 -2.20 -7.74
N LYS A 330 -7.42 -3.04 -8.07
CA LYS A 330 -8.72 -3.04 -7.39
C LYS A 330 -8.81 -4.19 -6.40
N ALA A 331 -9.05 -3.87 -5.15
CA ALA A 331 -9.38 -4.84 -4.12
C ALA A 331 -10.69 -5.58 -4.42
N PRO A 332 -10.86 -6.86 -4.01
CA PRO A 332 -12.08 -7.64 -4.21
C PRO A 332 -13.34 -6.93 -3.70
N ILE A 333 -13.29 -6.28 -2.55
CA ILE A 333 -14.42 -5.53 -1.98
C ILE A 333 -14.83 -4.33 -2.85
N ALA A 334 -13.91 -3.72 -3.59
CA ALA A 334 -14.23 -2.66 -4.54
C ALA A 334 -15.00 -3.21 -5.74
N ARG A 335 -14.63 -4.40 -6.24
CA ARG A 335 -15.37 -5.09 -7.31
C ARG A 335 -16.79 -5.44 -6.87
N PHE A 336 -16.98 -5.83 -5.61
CA PHE A 336 -18.31 -6.07 -5.04
C PHE A 336 -19.14 -4.78 -4.99
N ALA A 337 -18.59 -3.68 -4.50
CA ALA A 337 -19.26 -2.39 -4.49
C ALA A 337 -19.70 -1.93 -5.90
N ASP A 338 -18.85 -2.16 -6.92
CA ASP A 338 -19.18 -1.87 -8.31
C ASP A 338 -20.37 -2.70 -8.83
N LYS A 339 -20.44 -4.00 -8.47
CA LYS A 339 -21.59 -4.86 -8.82
C LYS A 339 -22.88 -4.37 -8.16
N VAL A 340 -22.81 -3.97 -6.89
CA VAL A 340 -23.97 -3.39 -6.17
C VAL A 340 -24.44 -2.11 -6.87
N ALA A 341 -23.53 -1.21 -7.23
CA ALA A 341 -23.86 0.04 -7.94
C ALA A 341 -24.52 -0.22 -9.31
N ALA A 342 -24.07 -1.23 -10.04
CA ALA A 342 -24.62 -1.58 -11.35
C ALA A 342 -26.10 -2.03 -11.31
N VAL A 343 -26.53 -2.65 -10.20
CA VAL A 343 -27.93 -3.06 -9.99
C VAL A 343 -28.73 -1.91 -9.36
N PHE A 344 -28.11 -1.15 -8.48
CA PHE A 344 -28.77 -0.10 -7.71
C PHE A 344 -29.34 1.02 -8.60
N VAL A 345 -28.59 1.51 -9.59
CA VAL A 345 -29.03 2.63 -10.44
C VAL A 345 -30.27 2.29 -11.28
N PRO A 346 -30.39 1.16 -11.98
CA PRO A 346 -31.62 0.75 -12.63
C PRO A 346 -32.80 0.59 -11.67
N ALA A 347 -32.56 0.04 -10.47
CA ALA A 347 -33.59 -0.12 -9.45
C ALA A 347 -34.14 1.25 -8.99
N VAL A 348 -33.28 2.22 -8.81
CA VAL A 348 -33.67 3.61 -8.43
C VAL A 348 -34.50 4.28 -9.53
N LEU A 349 -34.13 4.12 -10.79
CA LEU A 349 -34.94 4.64 -11.90
C LEU A 349 -36.37 4.04 -11.89
N LEU A 350 -36.47 2.76 -11.60
CA LEU A 350 -37.78 2.10 -11.46
C LEU A 350 -38.56 2.63 -10.25
N ILE A 351 -37.91 2.76 -9.08
CA ILE A 351 -38.51 3.33 -7.86
C ILE A 351 -38.99 4.77 -8.12
N SER A 352 -38.19 5.58 -8.78
CA SER A 352 -38.56 6.95 -9.15
C SER A 352 -39.78 6.99 -10.06
N ALA A 353 -39.85 6.12 -11.08
CA ALA A 353 -41.02 6.00 -11.96
C ALA A 353 -42.26 5.53 -11.19
N ILE A 354 -42.11 4.56 -10.31
CA ILE A 354 -43.21 4.08 -9.45
C ILE A 354 -43.67 5.23 -8.51
N THR A 355 -42.75 5.96 -7.90
CA THR A 355 -43.04 7.12 -7.05
C THR A 355 -43.85 8.15 -7.83
N PHE A 356 -43.45 8.48 -9.05
CA PHE A 356 -44.18 9.40 -9.90
C PHE A 356 -45.64 8.93 -10.12
N VAL A 357 -45.83 7.71 -10.56
CA VAL A 357 -47.17 7.16 -10.88
C VAL A 357 -48.04 7.08 -9.63
N LEU A 358 -47.55 6.54 -8.53
CA LEU A 358 -48.30 6.41 -7.29
C LEU A 358 -48.67 7.78 -6.67
N THR A 359 -47.69 8.72 -6.63
CA THR A 359 -47.99 10.06 -6.10
C THR A 359 -49.04 10.78 -6.96
N TRP A 360 -48.91 10.69 -8.28
CA TRP A 360 -49.92 11.29 -9.19
C TRP A 360 -51.28 10.63 -8.98
N TRP A 361 -51.35 9.31 -8.88
CA TRP A 361 -52.62 8.60 -8.68
C TRP A 361 -53.29 8.96 -7.32
N ILE A 362 -52.49 9.08 -6.22
CA ILE A 362 -53.00 9.35 -4.88
C ILE A 362 -53.36 10.80 -4.68
N LYS A 363 -52.54 11.73 -5.14
CA LYS A 363 -52.69 13.19 -4.89
C LYS A 363 -53.40 13.92 -6.04
N GLY A 364 -53.54 13.31 -7.22
CA GLY A 364 -54.09 13.96 -8.40
C GLY A 364 -53.26 15.11 -8.99
N ASP A 365 -52.10 15.36 -8.37
CA ASP A 365 -51.20 16.46 -8.77
C ASP A 365 -49.87 15.88 -9.33
N TRP A 366 -49.71 16.07 -10.64
CA TRP A 366 -48.53 15.57 -11.36
C TRP A 366 -47.27 16.35 -11.03
N VAL A 367 -47.39 17.58 -10.57
CA VAL A 367 -46.27 18.46 -10.17
C VAL A 367 -45.60 17.92 -8.92
N THR A 368 -46.40 17.66 -7.89
CA THR A 368 -45.98 17.04 -6.66
C THR A 368 -45.33 15.65 -6.96
N ALA A 369 -45.93 14.90 -7.88
CA ALA A 369 -45.40 13.61 -8.32
C ALA A 369 -44.02 13.76 -8.97
N LEU A 370 -43.79 14.77 -9.80
CA LEU A 370 -42.52 15.08 -10.42
C LEU A 370 -41.46 15.45 -9.39
N ILE A 371 -41.81 16.31 -8.41
CA ILE A 371 -40.88 16.74 -7.36
C ILE A 371 -40.42 15.54 -6.50
N HIS A 372 -41.35 14.69 -6.07
CA HIS A 372 -41.00 13.49 -5.28
C HIS A 372 -40.14 12.54 -6.09
N SER A 373 -40.48 12.28 -7.34
CA SER A 373 -39.72 11.44 -8.25
C SER A 373 -38.29 11.95 -8.45
N VAL A 374 -38.12 13.25 -8.67
CA VAL A 374 -36.79 13.86 -8.80
C VAL A 374 -36.04 13.85 -7.49
N ALA A 375 -36.68 14.07 -6.34
CA ALA A 375 -36.03 13.93 -5.04
C ALA A 375 -35.46 12.52 -4.83
N VAL A 376 -36.19 11.49 -5.24
CA VAL A 376 -35.70 10.08 -5.25
C VAL A 376 -34.48 9.94 -6.15
N LEU A 377 -34.48 10.49 -7.37
CA LEU A 377 -33.34 10.41 -8.28
C LEU A 377 -32.10 11.08 -7.69
N VAL A 378 -32.25 12.23 -7.03
CA VAL A 378 -31.15 12.99 -6.47
C VAL A 378 -30.55 12.29 -5.26
N ILE A 379 -31.38 11.88 -4.27
CA ILE A 379 -30.87 11.26 -3.03
C ILE A 379 -30.24 9.90 -3.29
N ALA A 380 -30.69 9.18 -4.29
CA ALA A 380 -30.22 7.84 -4.60
C ALA A 380 -28.87 7.80 -5.34
N CYS A 381 -28.21 8.95 -5.54
CA CYS A 381 -26.88 8.94 -6.13
C CYS A 381 -25.85 8.18 -5.26
N PRO A 382 -25.24 7.09 -5.72
CA PRO A 382 -24.25 6.35 -4.94
C PRO A 382 -22.84 6.97 -5.04
N CYS A 383 -22.72 8.30 -4.99
CA CYS A 383 -21.47 9.02 -5.24
C CYS A 383 -20.38 8.62 -4.24
N ALA A 384 -20.73 8.52 -2.96
CA ALA A 384 -19.82 8.14 -1.89
C ALA A 384 -19.34 6.68 -1.98
N LEU A 385 -20.13 5.80 -2.60
CA LEU A 385 -19.81 4.37 -2.73
C LEU A 385 -18.54 4.14 -3.55
N GLY A 386 -18.35 4.90 -4.64
CA GLY A 386 -17.17 4.81 -5.49
C GLY A 386 -15.87 5.24 -4.82
N LEU A 387 -15.96 6.09 -3.76
CA LEU A 387 -14.81 6.55 -2.99
C LEU A 387 -14.54 5.72 -1.73
N ALA A 388 -15.54 5.01 -1.23
CA ALA A 388 -15.50 4.33 0.07
C ALA A 388 -14.30 3.40 0.22
N THR A 389 -14.01 2.60 -0.80
CA THR A 389 -12.90 1.64 -0.81
C THR A 389 -11.56 2.28 -1.18
N PRO A 390 -11.42 3.01 -2.30
CA PRO A 390 -10.13 3.58 -2.69
C PRO A 390 -9.54 4.54 -1.65
N ALA A 391 -10.37 5.38 -1.02
CA ALA A 391 -9.91 6.32 -0.01
C ALA A 391 -9.30 5.62 1.22
N ALA A 392 -9.94 4.57 1.72
CA ALA A 392 -9.43 3.81 2.86
C ALA A 392 -8.17 3.02 2.51
N ILE A 393 -8.12 2.38 1.32
CA ILE A 393 -6.95 1.64 0.85
C ILE A 393 -5.75 2.57 0.73
N MET A 394 -5.90 3.73 0.10
CA MET A 394 -4.80 4.69 -0.05
C MET A 394 -4.24 5.15 1.29
N VAL A 395 -5.11 5.44 2.26
CA VAL A 395 -4.67 5.81 3.61
C VAL A 395 -4.00 4.65 4.32
N GLY A 396 -4.55 3.42 4.19
CA GLY A 396 -3.99 2.21 4.75
C GLY A 396 -2.62 1.85 4.17
N MET A 397 -2.49 1.89 2.85
CA MET A 397 -1.23 1.66 2.13
C MET A 397 -0.16 2.68 2.54
N GLY A 398 -0.52 3.97 2.57
CA GLY A 398 0.41 5.01 3.04
C GLY A 398 0.86 4.79 4.48
N LYS A 399 -0.02 4.27 5.35
CA LYS A 399 0.32 3.92 6.71
C LYS A 399 1.23 2.70 6.80
N ALA A 400 1.00 1.68 5.96
CA ALA A 400 1.84 0.49 5.86
C ALA A 400 3.26 0.85 5.39
N VAL A 401 3.37 1.68 4.36
CA VAL A 401 4.66 2.18 3.86
C VAL A 401 5.43 2.94 4.94
N ASN A 402 4.76 3.82 5.71
CA ASN A 402 5.40 4.53 6.83
C ASN A 402 5.83 3.60 7.99
N ALA A 403 5.25 2.41 8.07
CA ALA A 403 5.67 1.36 8.99
C ALA A 403 6.71 0.40 8.37
N GLY A 404 7.24 0.71 7.17
CA GLY A 404 8.21 -0.12 6.46
C GLY A 404 7.61 -1.40 5.87
N ILE A 405 6.32 -1.45 5.59
CA ILE A 405 5.61 -2.62 5.04
C ILE A 405 5.10 -2.28 3.65
N TRP A 406 5.56 -2.99 2.65
CA TRP A 406 5.24 -2.71 1.25
C TRP A 406 4.34 -3.78 0.67
N PHE A 407 3.05 -3.52 0.62
CA PHE A 407 2.11 -4.37 -0.09
C PHE A 407 2.20 -4.16 -1.60
N LYS A 408 2.24 -5.23 -2.35
CA LYS A 408 2.34 -5.24 -3.81
C LYS A 408 1.07 -4.73 -4.47
N ASP A 409 -0.09 -4.99 -3.87
CA ASP A 409 -1.38 -4.58 -4.38
C ASP A 409 -2.44 -4.45 -3.27
N ALA A 410 -3.58 -3.85 -3.63
CA ALA A 410 -4.70 -3.64 -2.73
C ALA A 410 -5.41 -4.95 -2.34
N ALA A 411 -5.37 -5.97 -3.18
CA ALA A 411 -5.96 -7.27 -2.89
C ALA A 411 -5.17 -8.01 -1.81
N SER A 412 -3.84 -7.95 -1.86
CA SER A 412 -2.95 -8.49 -0.82
C SER A 412 -3.20 -7.86 0.54
N MET A 413 -3.43 -6.52 0.59
CA MET A 413 -3.77 -5.84 1.83
C MET A 413 -5.16 -6.26 2.36
N GLU A 414 -6.15 -6.45 1.49
CA GLU A 414 -7.48 -6.94 1.87
C GLU A 414 -7.40 -8.36 2.41
N GLU A 415 -6.67 -9.25 1.74
CA GLU A 415 -6.51 -10.65 2.15
C GLU A 415 -5.75 -10.76 3.47
N ALA A 416 -4.72 -9.93 3.70
CA ALA A 416 -3.98 -9.84 4.96
C ALA A 416 -4.88 -9.51 6.16
N ALA A 417 -5.99 -8.80 5.95
CA ALA A 417 -6.95 -8.50 7.01
C ALA A 417 -7.72 -9.74 7.50
N HIS A 418 -7.80 -10.77 6.68
CA HIS A 418 -8.52 -12.02 6.97
C HIS A 418 -7.64 -13.12 7.55
N VAL A 419 -6.33 -12.94 7.62
CA VAL A 419 -5.38 -13.93 8.12
C VAL A 419 -5.74 -14.39 9.52
N ASP A 420 -5.86 -15.71 9.68
CA ASP A 420 -6.09 -16.41 10.94
C ASP A 420 -4.93 -17.33 11.34
N THR A 421 -4.04 -17.65 10.41
CA THR A 421 -2.90 -18.54 10.62
C THR A 421 -1.65 -17.96 9.95
N VAL A 422 -0.55 -17.89 10.70
CA VAL A 422 0.75 -17.43 10.19
C VAL A 422 1.73 -18.62 10.22
N VAL A 423 2.34 -18.90 9.10
CA VAL A 423 3.43 -19.86 8.96
C VAL A 423 4.73 -19.07 8.86
N LEU A 424 5.64 -19.27 9.80
CA LEU A 424 6.93 -18.60 9.87
C LEU A 424 8.04 -19.58 9.48
N ASP A 425 8.90 -19.18 8.57
CA ASP A 425 10.19 -19.83 8.45
C ASP A 425 11.02 -19.55 9.71
N LYS A 426 11.95 -20.45 10.06
CA LYS A 426 12.82 -20.26 11.22
C LYS A 426 13.99 -19.32 10.89
N THR A 427 14.77 -19.72 9.90
CA THR A 427 16.09 -19.11 9.61
C THR A 427 15.92 -17.76 8.92
N GLY A 428 16.60 -16.71 9.43
CA GLY A 428 16.49 -15.35 8.88
C GLY A 428 15.13 -14.66 9.15
N THR A 429 14.11 -15.41 9.56
CA THR A 429 12.77 -14.88 9.89
C THR A 429 12.59 -14.69 11.39
N ILE A 430 12.55 -15.76 12.18
CA ILE A 430 12.45 -15.73 13.65
C ILE A 430 13.83 -15.56 14.27
N THR A 431 14.86 -16.09 13.59
CA THR A 431 16.26 -16.01 13.98
C THR A 431 17.00 -15.00 13.12
N GLN A 432 18.21 -14.62 13.54
CA GLN A 432 19.04 -13.65 12.83
C GLN A 432 19.60 -14.19 11.49
N GLY A 433 19.63 -15.51 11.32
CA GLY A 433 20.25 -16.18 10.17
C GLY A 433 21.78 -16.25 10.27
N GLU A 434 22.33 -15.82 11.40
CA GLU A 434 23.76 -15.81 11.68
C GLU A 434 24.07 -16.67 12.90
N LEU A 435 25.07 -17.53 12.76
CA LEU A 435 25.53 -18.34 13.88
C LEU A 435 26.29 -17.46 14.88
N LYS A 436 25.93 -17.63 16.17
CA LYS A 436 26.65 -17.01 17.30
C LYS A 436 27.01 -18.07 18.33
N ILE A 437 28.01 -17.79 19.13
CA ILE A 437 28.37 -18.65 20.27
C ILE A 437 27.29 -18.53 21.32
N ALA A 438 26.49 -19.58 21.48
CA ALA A 438 25.37 -19.65 22.44
C ALA A 438 25.86 -20.14 23.83
N ALA A 439 26.90 -20.98 23.87
CA ALA A 439 27.48 -21.45 25.13
C ALA A 439 28.96 -21.86 24.91
N VAL A 440 29.72 -21.74 25.98
CA VAL A 440 31.14 -22.14 26.05
C VAL A 440 31.27 -23.18 27.14
N TRP A 441 32.06 -24.21 26.89
CA TRP A 441 32.40 -25.20 27.87
C TRP A 441 33.93 -25.37 27.93
N GLN A 442 34.45 -25.51 29.15
CA GLN A 442 35.85 -25.85 29.41
C GLN A 442 35.94 -26.95 30.49
N PRO A 443 36.93 -27.82 30.44
CA PRO A 443 37.17 -28.78 31.52
C PRO A 443 37.59 -28.04 32.79
N GLN A 444 37.21 -28.57 33.95
CA GLN A 444 37.55 -28.00 35.26
C GLN A 444 39.07 -27.86 35.50
N SER A 445 39.87 -28.64 34.80
CA SER A 445 41.32 -28.63 34.81
C SER A 445 41.98 -27.77 33.71
N ALA A 446 41.20 -26.85 33.09
CA ALA A 446 41.69 -26.07 31.98
C ALA A 446 42.86 -25.14 32.45
N VAL A 447 43.95 -25.21 31.72
CA VAL A 447 45.14 -24.34 31.91
C VAL A 447 44.90 -22.98 31.27
N TYR A 448 43.99 -22.91 30.28
CA TYR A 448 43.69 -21.72 29.51
C TYR A 448 42.38 -21.04 30.02
N SER A 449 42.36 -19.73 30.04
CA SER A 449 41.15 -18.95 30.36
C SER A 449 40.10 -19.04 29.22
N GLU A 450 38.88 -18.62 29.49
CA GLU A 450 37.87 -18.53 28.45
C GLU A 450 38.30 -17.57 27.32
N GLU A 451 38.94 -16.44 27.67
CA GLU A 451 39.48 -15.50 26.69
C GLU A 451 40.58 -16.12 25.82
N ASP A 452 41.44 -16.93 26.42
CA ASP A 452 42.45 -17.67 25.65
C ASP A 452 41.81 -18.67 24.70
N LEU A 453 40.71 -19.34 25.10
CA LEU A 453 39.99 -20.25 24.22
C LEU A 453 39.45 -19.52 22.98
N TYR A 454 38.88 -18.32 23.15
CA TYR A 454 38.44 -17.49 22.02
C TYR A 454 39.62 -17.07 21.13
N ARG A 455 40.72 -16.61 21.71
CA ARG A 455 41.90 -16.13 20.97
C ARG A 455 42.55 -17.25 20.16
N ILE A 456 42.71 -18.40 20.77
CA ILE A 456 43.35 -19.61 20.16
C ILE A 456 42.49 -20.13 19.03
N ALA A 457 41.18 -20.30 19.25
CA ALA A 457 40.25 -20.76 18.23
C ALA A 457 40.15 -19.77 17.05
N ALA A 458 39.99 -18.48 17.34
CA ALA A 458 39.91 -17.44 16.31
C ALA A 458 41.18 -17.34 15.46
N SER A 459 42.37 -17.55 16.05
CA SER A 459 43.64 -17.58 15.34
C SER A 459 43.68 -18.64 14.22
N VAL A 460 43.14 -19.80 14.49
CA VAL A 460 43.09 -20.90 13.52
C VAL A 460 41.97 -20.66 12.51
N GLU A 461 40.80 -20.27 12.96
CA GLU A 461 39.56 -20.10 12.17
C GLU A 461 39.59 -18.85 11.25
N GLN A 462 40.46 -17.87 11.47
CA GLN A 462 40.68 -16.76 10.54
C GLN A 462 41.05 -17.24 9.11
N ASN A 463 41.59 -18.42 9.00
CA ASN A 463 42.04 -19.03 7.75
C ASN A 463 40.98 -19.90 7.09
N ALA A 464 39.80 -20.06 7.71
CA ALA A 464 38.75 -20.92 7.20
C ALA A 464 37.59 -20.05 6.64
N ASN A 465 37.08 -20.44 5.49
CA ASN A 465 35.93 -19.79 4.90
C ASN A 465 34.62 -20.56 5.18
N HIS A 466 34.32 -20.75 6.47
CA HIS A 466 33.14 -21.50 6.94
C HIS A 466 32.29 -20.60 7.88
N PRO A 467 30.93 -20.69 7.87
CA PRO A 467 30.07 -19.87 8.77
C PRO A 467 30.41 -20.05 10.26
N LEU A 468 30.75 -21.26 10.71
CA LEU A 468 31.18 -21.52 12.10
C LEU A 468 32.48 -20.78 12.45
N ALA A 469 33.43 -20.77 11.51
CA ALA A 469 34.70 -20.06 11.67
C ALA A 469 34.49 -18.55 11.81
N LYS A 470 33.66 -17.94 10.93
CA LYS A 470 33.33 -16.54 11.00
C LYS A 470 32.72 -16.15 12.34
N ALA A 471 31.81 -16.98 12.86
CA ALA A 471 31.16 -16.73 14.14
C ALA A 471 32.16 -16.71 15.31
N ILE A 472 33.15 -17.59 15.33
CA ILE A 472 34.19 -17.65 16.36
C ILE A 472 35.09 -16.41 16.27
N VAL A 473 35.53 -16.07 15.05
CA VAL A 473 36.38 -14.89 14.81
C VAL A 473 35.69 -13.59 15.21
N LEU A 474 34.42 -13.41 14.82
CA LEU A 474 33.62 -12.23 15.19
C LEU A 474 33.45 -12.14 16.71
N ALA A 475 33.16 -13.25 17.38
CA ALA A 475 33.01 -13.26 18.84
C ALA A 475 34.33 -12.87 19.58
N ALA A 476 35.49 -13.25 19.07
CA ALA A 476 36.77 -12.81 19.60
C ALA A 476 37.03 -11.31 19.35
N GLN A 477 36.65 -10.79 18.18
CA GLN A 477 36.75 -9.36 17.84
C GLN A 477 35.80 -8.50 18.69
N GLU A 478 34.57 -8.95 18.91
CA GLU A 478 33.59 -8.24 19.79
C GLU A 478 34.10 -8.10 21.23
N LYS A 479 34.85 -9.11 21.70
CA LYS A 479 35.54 -9.07 23.01
C LYS A 479 36.83 -8.24 22.98
N SER A 480 37.18 -7.62 21.84
CA SER A 480 38.41 -6.83 21.63
C SER A 480 39.69 -7.63 21.95
N LEU A 481 39.71 -8.92 21.67
CA LEU A 481 40.87 -9.77 21.96
C LEU A 481 41.90 -9.67 20.83
N GLU A 482 43.19 -9.59 21.18
CA GLU A 482 44.28 -9.72 20.21
C GLU A 482 44.35 -11.15 19.71
N ILE A 483 44.15 -11.36 18.40
CA ILE A 483 44.18 -12.68 17.80
C ILE A 483 45.57 -12.99 17.26
N PRO A 484 46.26 -14.03 17.79
CA PRO A 484 47.60 -14.38 17.34
C PRO A 484 47.61 -14.85 15.89
N THR A 485 48.77 -14.76 15.24
CA THR A 485 48.93 -15.29 13.86
C THR A 485 49.15 -16.78 13.89
N ALA A 486 48.31 -17.56 13.16
CA ALA A 486 48.48 -18.99 12.98
C ALA A 486 49.47 -19.31 11.83
N LEU A 487 50.33 -20.27 12.03
CA LEU A 487 51.32 -20.76 11.08
C LEU A 487 50.99 -22.19 10.65
N SER A 488 51.40 -22.60 9.45
CA SER A 488 51.27 -24.01 8.95
C SER A 488 49.83 -24.51 9.06
N VAL A 489 48.87 -23.80 8.47
CA VAL A 489 47.46 -24.13 8.52
C VAL A 489 47.12 -25.32 7.64
N HIS A 490 46.49 -26.36 8.19
CA HIS A 490 46.00 -27.52 7.49
C HIS A 490 44.52 -27.73 7.71
N SER A 491 43.73 -27.86 6.64
CA SER A 491 42.29 -28.14 6.70
C SER A 491 42.02 -29.62 6.37
N GLU A 492 41.30 -30.31 7.24
CA GLU A 492 40.82 -31.67 7.02
C GLU A 492 39.32 -31.67 6.72
N VAL A 493 38.98 -32.06 5.50
CA VAL A 493 37.62 -32.06 5.02
C VAL A 493 36.69 -32.85 5.91
N GLY A 494 35.64 -32.18 6.44
CA GLY A 494 34.64 -32.80 7.28
C GLY A 494 35.07 -33.09 8.72
N GLN A 495 36.28 -32.73 9.13
CA GLN A 495 36.79 -32.88 10.49
C GLN A 495 37.05 -31.54 11.17
N GLY A 496 37.90 -30.70 10.59
CA GLY A 496 38.26 -29.41 11.17
C GLY A 496 39.51 -28.81 10.54
N ILE A 497 40.14 -27.90 11.27
CA ILE A 497 41.31 -27.16 10.86
C ILE A 497 42.36 -27.23 11.97
N SER A 498 43.63 -27.37 11.59
CA SER A 498 44.74 -27.33 12.53
C SER A 498 45.80 -26.33 12.11
N ALA A 499 46.46 -25.70 13.07
CA ALA A 499 47.54 -24.77 12.83
C ALA A 499 48.51 -24.75 14.01
N HIS A 500 49.71 -24.27 13.77
CA HIS A 500 50.68 -24.00 14.84
C HIS A 500 50.64 -22.56 15.26
N ILE A 501 50.47 -22.30 16.54
CA ILE A 501 50.52 -20.93 17.13
C ILE A 501 51.76 -20.79 17.96
N GLU A 502 52.57 -19.74 17.72
CA GLU A 502 53.81 -19.49 18.46
C GLU A 502 53.52 -19.27 19.96
N GLY A 503 54.21 -20.00 20.83
CA GLY A 503 53.99 -19.98 22.27
C GLY A 503 52.82 -20.79 22.81
N VAL A 504 51.98 -21.39 21.93
CA VAL A 504 50.83 -22.23 22.30
C VAL A 504 51.06 -23.67 21.91
N GLY A 505 51.51 -23.97 20.68
CA GLY A 505 51.70 -25.29 20.15
C GLY A 505 50.82 -25.64 18.95
N LEU A 506 50.54 -26.90 18.70
CA LEU A 506 49.66 -27.37 17.65
C LEU A 506 48.21 -27.30 18.12
N VAL A 507 47.41 -26.43 17.48
CA VAL A 507 45.99 -26.22 17.78
C VAL A 507 45.14 -26.94 16.74
N LYS A 508 44.14 -27.68 17.20
CA LYS A 508 43.07 -28.24 16.36
C LYS A 508 41.74 -27.64 16.74
N VAL A 509 40.95 -27.26 15.73
CA VAL A 509 39.60 -26.72 15.89
C VAL A 509 38.66 -27.48 14.98
N GLY A 510 37.57 -28.06 15.49
CA GLY A 510 36.67 -28.85 14.67
C GLY A 510 35.75 -29.77 15.46
N LYS A 511 35.43 -30.94 14.88
CA LYS A 511 34.54 -31.90 15.52
C LYS A 511 35.09 -32.38 16.85
N LEU A 512 34.20 -32.80 17.76
CA LEU A 512 34.55 -33.38 19.05
C LEU A 512 35.56 -34.53 18.91
N THR A 513 35.32 -35.41 17.95
CA THR A 513 36.20 -36.56 17.66
C THR A 513 37.59 -36.15 17.14
N TYR A 514 37.67 -35.04 16.37
CA TYR A 514 38.91 -34.50 15.83
C TYR A 514 39.82 -33.90 16.90
N CYS A 515 39.20 -33.31 17.92
CA CYS A 515 39.89 -32.71 19.05
C CYS A 515 39.95 -33.62 20.27
N GLU A 516 39.57 -34.89 20.12
CA GLU A 516 39.58 -35.93 21.18
C GLU A 516 38.82 -35.51 22.45
N LEU A 517 37.74 -34.67 22.27
CA LEU A 517 36.94 -34.14 23.36
C LEU A 517 35.66 -34.96 23.54
N THR A 518 35.37 -35.32 24.80
CA THR A 518 34.09 -35.90 25.22
C THR A 518 33.41 -34.93 26.15
N LEU A 519 32.20 -34.49 25.80
CA LEU A 519 31.40 -33.62 26.65
C LEU A 519 30.72 -34.43 27.78
N PRO A 520 30.48 -33.83 28.96
CA PRO A 520 29.73 -34.48 30.03
C PRO A 520 28.29 -34.81 29.62
N ASP A 521 27.71 -35.88 30.19
CA ASP A 521 26.32 -36.30 29.89
C ASP A 521 25.25 -35.31 30.37
N ASN A 522 25.53 -34.48 31.37
CA ASN A 522 24.60 -33.51 31.97
C ASN A 522 24.69 -32.12 31.36
N MET A 523 24.94 -32.02 30.07
CA MET A 523 25.00 -30.71 29.40
C MET A 523 23.62 -30.14 29.15
N PRO A 524 23.44 -28.79 29.24
CA PRO A 524 22.21 -28.13 28.85
C PRO A 524 21.76 -28.49 27.45
N GLN A 525 20.45 -28.45 27.18
CA GLN A 525 19.86 -28.89 25.90
C GLN A 525 20.47 -28.19 24.68
N ILE A 526 20.99 -26.95 24.83
CA ILE A 526 21.65 -26.21 23.75
C ILE A 526 22.80 -26.97 23.14
N TRP A 527 23.54 -27.78 23.93
CA TRP A 527 24.69 -28.58 23.43
C TRP A 527 24.26 -29.79 22.58
N GLN A 528 23.01 -30.21 22.69
CA GLN A 528 22.47 -31.31 21.88
C GLN A 528 21.96 -30.85 20.52
N ILE A 529 21.63 -29.57 20.40
CA ILE A 529 20.98 -28.99 19.20
C ILE A 529 21.91 -28.04 18.44
N ALA A 530 22.91 -27.43 19.10
CA ALA A 530 23.85 -26.51 18.51
C ALA A 530 24.92 -27.23 17.67
N SER A 531 25.54 -26.51 16.76
CA SER A 531 26.78 -26.98 16.12
C SER A 531 27.93 -26.85 17.10
N VAL A 532 28.49 -27.98 17.55
CA VAL A 532 29.57 -27.96 18.52
C VAL A 532 30.91 -27.97 17.81
N VAL A 533 31.77 -27.01 18.15
CA VAL A 533 33.15 -26.89 17.70
C VAL A 533 34.08 -27.04 18.90
N ALA A 534 34.91 -28.07 18.90
CA ALA A 534 35.89 -28.33 19.94
C ALA A 534 37.24 -27.70 19.59
N VAL A 535 38.03 -27.43 20.63
CA VAL A 535 39.37 -26.88 20.52
C VAL A 535 40.34 -27.73 21.37
N SER A 536 41.46 -28.11 20.78
CA SER A 536 42.52 -28.77 21.52
C SER A 536 43.89 -28.17 21.19
N VAL A 537 44.79 -28.24 22.16
CA VAL A 537 46.19 -27.83 22.05
C VAL A 537 47.08 -29.06 22.35
N ASP A 538 48.00 -29.38 21.46
CA ASP A 538 48.88 -30.54 21.53
C ASP A 538 48.12 -31.83 21.89
N ASN A 539 46.98 -32.07 21.21
CA ASN A 539 46.01 -33.15 21.43
C ASN A 539 45.32 -33.15 22.80
N SER A 540 45.49 -32.13 23.61
CA SER A 540 44.77 -31.96 24.89
C SER A 540 43.59 -31.06 24.69
N PRO A 541 42.36 -31.53 24.92
CA PRO A 541 41.13 -30.67 24.79
C PRO A 541 41.14 -29.53 25.77
N ILE A 542 40.94 -28.31 25.30
CA ILE A 542 40.91 -27.09 26.14
C ILE A 542 39.50 -26.49 26.28
N GLY A 543 38.58 -26.86 25.39
CA GLY A 543 37.20 -26.41 25.48
C GLY A 543 36.41 -26.65 24.21
N ALA A 544 35.16 -26.20 24.22
CA ALA A 544 34.24 -26.23 23.08
C ALA A 544 33.30 -25.05 23.04
N PHE A 545 32.82 -24.69 21.86
CA PHE A 545 31.79 -23.73 21.58
C PHE A 545 30.52 -24.42 21.07
N ALA A 546 29.37 -24.05 21.60
CA ALA A 546 28.08 -24.38 21.02
C ALA A 546 27.60 -23.19 20.20
N LEU A 547 27.52 -23.36 18.89
CA LEU A 547 27.11 -22.34 17.96
C LEU A 547 25.67 -22.58 17.50
N ALA A 548 24.82 -21.60 17.66
CA ALA A 548 23.42 -21.66 17.25
C ALA A 548 23.00 -20.34 16.61
N ASP A 549 21.97 -20.41 15.79
CA ASP A 549 21.32 -19.23 15.24
C ASP A 549 20.46 -18.58 16.32
N SER A 550 20.75 -17.32 16.65
CA SER A 550 20.10 -16.60 17.74
C SER A 550 18.73 -16.07 17.35
N LEU A 551 17.79 -16.09 18.29
CA LEU A 551 16.48 -15.46 18.12
C LEU A 551 16.64 -13.94 17.95
N LYS A 552 15.79 -13.35 17.11
CA LYS A 552 15.63 -11.89 17.06
C LYS A 552 14.96 -11.41 18.34
N GLU A 553 15.33 -10.25 18.84
CA GLU A 553 14.84 -9.70 20.11
C GLU A 553 13.31 -9.49 20.12
N ASP A 554 12.74 -9.16 18.97
CA ASP A 554 11.32 -8.87 18.79
C ASP A 554 10.46 -10.13 18.58
N SER A 555 11.05 -11.28 18.23
CA SER A 555 10.30 -12.48 17.82
C SER A 555 9.33 -13.00 18.89
N LEU A 556 9.76 -13.03 20.15
CA LEU A 556 8.92 -13.46 21.26
C LEU A 556 7.71 -12.53 21.44
N GLN A 557 7.95 -11.21 21.43
CA GLN A 557 6.89 -10.22 21.59
C GLN A 557 5.92 -10.24 20.41
N ALA A 558 6.43 -10.36 19.20
CA ALA A 558 5.63 -10.44 17.98
C ALA A 558 4.69 -11.66 17.98
N ILE A 559 5.20 -12.82 18.37
CA ILE A 559 4.40 -14.06 18.47
C ILE A 559 3.33 -13.93 19.55
N GLN A 560 3.64 -13.33 20.70
CA GLN A 560 2.65 -13.04 21.73
C GLN A 560 1.55 -12.10 21.24
N ARG A 561 1.89 -11.05 20.47
CA ARG A 561 0.91 -10.16 19.84
C ARG A 561 0.02 -10.90 18.85
N LEU A 562 0.56 -11.82 18.03
CA LEU A 562 -0.23 -12.67 17.12
C LEU A 562 -1.27 -13.48 17.89
N HIS A 563 -0.87 -14.14 18.97
CA HIS A 563 -1.77 -14.92 19.82
C HIS A 563 -2.87 -14.04 20.49
N GLN A 564 -2.53 -12.83 20.96
CA GLN A 564 -3.49 -11.87 21.51
C GLN A 564 -4.57 -11.48 20.48
N HIS A 565 -4.21 -11.50 19.19
CA HIS A 565 -5.14 -11.22 18.10
C HIS A 565 -5.83 -12.45 17.53
N ASN A 566 -5.77 -13.61 18.23
CA ASN A 566 -6.34 -14.89 17.83
C ASN A 566 -5.81 -15.36 16.45
N ILE A 567 -4.51 -15.22 16.24
CA ILE A 567 -3.82 -15.71 15.05
C ILE A 567 -2.97 -16.91 15.48
N ASP A 568 -3.21 -18.05 14.84
CA ASP A 568 -2.43 -19.27 15.06
C ASP A 568 -1.04 -19.11 14.43
N VAL A 569 0.00 -19.60 15.13
CA VAL A 569 1.38 -19.54 14.62
C VAL A 569 1.94 -20.94 14.45
N VAL A 570 2.55 -21.18 13.30
CA VAL A 570 3.24 -22.43 12.94
C VAL A 570 4.66 -22.09 12.53
N ILE A 571 5.64 -22.83 13.06
CA ILE A 571 7.05 -22.71 12.63
C ILE A 571 7.39 -23.89 11.71
N MET A 572 8.01 -23.60 10.57
CA MET A 572 8.50 -24.61 9.64
C MET A 572 9.96 -24.34 9.26
N SER A 573 10.79 -25.36 9.28
CA SER A 573 12.22 -25.23 8.95
C SER A 573 12.76 -26.49 8.27
N GLY A 574 13.80 -26.32 7.47
CA GLY A 574 14.62 -27.43 6.97
C GLY A 574 15.53 -28.08 8.02
N ASP A 575 15.70 -27.45 9.18
CA ASP A 575 16.53 -27.96 10.27
C ASP A 575 15.93 -29.18 10.94
N GLN A 576 16.77 -29.89 11.74
CA GLN A 576 16.34 -31.05 12.50
C GLN A 576 15.17 -30.66 13.45
N GLN A 577 14.25 -31.63 13.64
CA GLN A 577 13.05 -31.41 14.46
C GLN A 577 13.40 -30.93 15.89
N SER A 578 14.44 -31.47 16.51
CA SER A 578 14.89 -31.10 17.86
C SER A 578 15.28 -29.63 17.98
N VAL A 579 15.91 -29.07 16.94
CA VAL A 579 16.28 -27.62 16.87
C VAL A 579 15.03 -26.76 16.75
N VAL A 580 14.09 -27.17 15.89
CA VAL A 580 12.85 -26.43 15.65
C VAL A 580 11.95 -26.45 16.89
N ASP A 581 11.85 -27.59 17.57
CA ASP A 581 11.11 -27.75 18.83
C ASP A 581 11.67 -26.86 19.94
N TYR A 582 13.00 -26.77 20.05
CA TYR A 582 13.65 -25.89 21.01
C TYR A 582 13.33 -24.43 20.74
N VAL A 583 13.43 -23.97 19.48
CA VAL A 583 13.06 -22.59 19.10
C VAL A 583 11.58 -22.32 19.37
N ALA A 584 10.70 -23.25 19.01
CA ALA A 584 9.26 -23.14 19.23
C ALA A 584 8.91 -22.99 20.71
N GLN A 585 9.58 -23.76 21.58
CA GLN A 585 9.41 -23.68 23.03
C GLN A 585 9.85 -22.30 23.56
N GLN A 586 10.97 -21.78 23.08
CA GLN A 586 11.50 -20.48 23.48
C GLN A 586 10.54 -19.32 23.13
N VAL A 587 9.88 -19.38 21.98
CA VAL A 587 8.94 -18.33 21.52
C VAL A 587 7.49 -18.65 21.85
N GLY A 588 7.18 -19.80 22.48
CA GLY A 588 5.83 -20.17 22.92
C GLY A 588 4.90 -20.63 21.79
N VAL A 589 5.44 -21.17 20.70
CA VAL A 589 4.67 -21.73 19.58
C VAL A 589 4.42 -23.22 19.81
N LYS A 590 3.16 -23.66 19.64
CA LYS A 590 2.74 -25.06 19.90
C LYS A 590 2.97 -25.98 18.71
N THR A 591 2.94 -25.46 17.50
CA THR A 591 3.04 -26.24 16.26
C THR A 591 4.33 -25.91 15.54
N ALA A 592 5.22 -26.87 15.46
CA ALA A 592 6.51 -26.71 14.81
C ALA A 592 6.88 -27.96 14.00
N GLN A 593 7.42 -27.80 12.82
CA GLN A 593 7.84 -28.89 11.93
C GLN A 593 9.25 -28.65 11.42
N GLY A 594 10.13 -29.59 11.72
CA GLY A 594 11.49 -29.65 11.21
C GLY A 594 11.63 -30.60 10.00
N ASN A 595 12.82 -30.68 9.43
CA ASN A 595 13.17 -31.48 8.27
C ASN A 595 12.26 -31.22 7.05
N CYS A 596 11.71 -29.99 6.91
CA CYS A 596 10.81 -29.65 5.83
C CYS A 596 11.56 -29.20 4.59
N SER A 597 11.34 -29.88 3.47
CA SER A 597 11.74 -29.34 2.17
C SER A 597 10.86 -28.15 1.75
N PRO A 598 11.27 -27.32 0.78
CA PRO A 598 10.44 -26.26 0.22
C PRO A 598 9.07 -26.74 -0.27
N ARG A 599 9.02 -27.96 -0.80
CA ARG A 599 7.79 -28.60 -1.28
C ARG A 599 6.88 -29.03 -0.12
N ASP A 600 7.45 -29.52 0.98
CA ASP A 600 6.67 -29.90 2.17
C ASP A 600 6.00 -28.68 2.80
N LYS A 601 6.72 -27.53 2.88
CA LYS A 601 6.15 -26.26 3.33
C LYS A 601 4.95 -25.85 2.46
N ALA A 602 5.09 -25.89 1.14
CA ALA A 602 4.02 -25.55 0.21
C ALA A 602 2.80 -26.48 0.36
N THR A 603 3.02 -27.79 0.46
CA THR A 603 1.95 -28.79 0.66
C THR A 603 1.23 -28.60 2.00
N TYR A 604 1.95 -28.24 3.05
CA TYR A 604 1.35 -27.96 4.36
C TYR A 604 0.44 -26.74 4.31
N ILE A 605 0.88 -25.66 3.67
CA ILE A 605 0.07 -24.45 3.47
C ILE A 605 -1.17 -24.75 2.65
N GLU A 606 -1.03 -25.53 1.56
CA GLU A 606 -2.19 -25.93 0.74
C GLU A 606 -3.21 -26.72 1.57
N ARG A 607 -2.78 -27.63 2.43
CA ARG A 607 -3.66 -28.38 3.34
C ARG A 607 -4.41 -27.47 4.31
N LEU A 608 -3.74 -26.46 4.91
CA LEU A 608 -4.39 -25.46 5.77
C LEU A 608 -5.46 -24.68 5.02
N ARG A 609 -5.16 -24.25 3.78
CA ARG A 609 -6.12 -23.55 2.92
C ARG A 609 -7.34 -24.42 2.57
N GLN A 610 -7.13 -25.71 2.28
CA GLN A 610 -8.23 -26.67 2.05
C GLN A 610 -9.11 -26.87 3.28
N GLN A 611 -8.57 -26.67 4.49
CA GLN A 611 -9.31 -26.66 5.74
C GLN A 611 -10.09 -25.34 5.99
N GLY A 612 -10.01 -24.38 5.06
CA GLY A 612 -10.67 -23.08 5.15
C GLY A 612 -9.91 -22.03 5.95
N LYS A 613 -8.63 -22.27 6.29
CA LYS A 613 -7.77 -21.28 6.94
C LYS A 613 -7.26 -20.25 5.94
N VAL A 614 -7.14 -19.00 6.40
CA VAL A 614 -6.50 -17.92 5.64
C VAL A 614 -5.06 -17.78 6.13
N VAL A 615 -4.14 -18.29 5.32
CA VAL A 615 -2.75 -18.48 5.71
C VAL A 615 -1.86 -17.36 5.19
N ALA A 616 -1.08 -16.74 6.10
CA ALA A 616 0.08 -15.92 5.75
C ALA A 616 1.36 -16.75 5.87
N MET A 617 2.24 -16.68 4.87
CA MET A 617 3.59 -17.24 4.92
C MET A 617 4.62 -16.12 5.01
N VAL A 618 5.61 -16.32 5.90
CA VAL A 618 6.74 -15.39 6.06
C VAL A 618 8.04 -16.15 5.88
N GLY A 619 8.89 -15.66 5.01
CA GLY A 619 10.21 -16.25 4.73
C GLY A 619 11.17 -15.21 4.14
N ASP A 620 12.46 -15.56 4.07
CA ASP A 620 13.52 -14.66 3.59
C ASP A 620 14.22 -15.17 2.32
N GLY A 621 14.14 -16.45 2.04
CA GLY A 621 14.96 -17.14 1.06
C GLY A 621 14.29 -17.55 -0.23
N VAL A 622 15.14 -17.87 -1.22
CA VAL A 622 14.73 -18.53 -2.49
C VAL A 622 14.02 -19.85 -2.22
N ASN A 623 14.41 -20.54 -1.15
CA ASN A 623 13.84 -21.82 -0.74
C ASN A 623 12.36 -21.72 -0.33
N ASP A 624 11.92 -20.56 0.13
CA ASP A 624 10.54 -20.34 0.56
C ASP A 624 9.61 -19.91 -0.58
N ALA A 625 10.13 -19.59 -1.76
CA ALA A 625 9.34 -19.11 -2.89
C ALA A 625 8.12 -20.00 -3.23
N PRO A 626 8.21 -21.35 -3.24
CA PRO A 626 7.03 -22.20 -3.44
C PRO A 626 5.98 -22.05 -2.34
N ALA A 627 6.39 -21.92 -1.08
CA ALA A 627 5.50 -21.74 0.06
C ALA A 627 4.87 -20.35 0.07
N LEU A 628 5.65 -19.30 -0.25
CA LEU A 628 5.16 -17.91 -0.42
C LEU A 628 4.10 -17.83 -1.52
N ALA A 629 4.31 -18.51 -2.65
CA ALA A 629 3.34 -18.54 -3.76
C ALA A 629 2.04 -19.29 -3.41
N MET A 630 2.09 -20.28 -2.52
CA MET A 630 0.93 -21.09 -2.13
C MET A 630 0.09 -20.44 -1.04
N ALA A 631 0.61 -19.50 -0.27
CA ALA A 631 -0.12 -18.82 0.79
C ALA A 631 -1.21 -17.87 0.23
N ASN A 632 -2.23 -17.55 1.05
CA ASN A 632 -3.20 -16.51 0.71
C ASN A 632 -2.52 -15.15 0.63
N VAL A 633 -1.63 -14.88 1.58
CA VAL A 633 -0.78 -13.69 1.62
C VAL A 633 0.63 -14.11 1.99
N SER A 634 1.61 -13.54 1.36
CA SER A 634 3.00 -13.83 1.67
C SER A 634 3.79 -12.56 1.97
N PHE A 635 4.71 -12.68 2.93
CA PHE A 635 5.59 -11.60 3.36
C PHE A 635 7.04 -12.06 3.20
N ALA A 636 7.82 -11.32 2.40
CA ALA A 636 9.25 -11.50 2.31
C ALA A 636 9.98 -10.57 3.27
N MET A 637 11.00 -11.09 3.95
CA MET A 637 11.97 -10.25 4.66
C MET A 637 12.88 -9.58 3.61
N LYS A 638 13.28 -8.33 3.82
CA LYS A 638 14.24 -7.62 2.96
C LYS A 638 15.64 -8.18 3.15
N SER A 639 15.93 -9.32 2.58
CA SER A 639 17.20 -10.07 2.77
C SER A 639 18.15 -10.04 1.58
N GLY A 640 17.81 -9.28 0.53
CA GLY A 640 18.60 -9.25 -0.71
C GLY A 640 18.33 -10.42 -1.67
N SER A 641 17.36 -11.29 -1.39
CA SER A 641 16.90 -12.32 -2.32
C SER A 641 15.78 -11.78 -3.19
N ASP A 642 16.10 -11.32 -4.39
CA ASP A 642 15.16 -10.80 -5.38
C ASP A 642 13.98 -11.74 -5.67
N VAL A 643 14.19 -13.06 -5.60
CA VAL A 643 13.18 -14.08 -5.92
C VAL A 643 12.08 -14.12 -4.87
N ALA A 644 12.41 -14.04 -3.57
CA ALA A 644 11.42 -14.00 -2.49
C ALA A 644 10.62 -12.70 -2.55
N GLU A 645 11.29 -11.55 -2.76
CA GLU A 645 10.64 -10.25 -2.88
C GLU A 645 9.69 -10.18 -4.08
N GLN A 646 10.08 -10.74 -5.23
CA GLN A 646 9.21 -10.78 -6.42
C GLN A 646 8.00 -11.70 -6.26
N THR A 647 8.12 -12.78 -5.48
CA THR A 647 7.05 -13.76 -5.28
C THR A 647 6.07 -13.30 -4.21
N ALA A 648 6.53 -12.60 -3.16
CA ALA A 648 5.72 -12.22 -2.02
C ALA A 648 4.66 -11.17 -2.35
N SER A 649 3.57 -11.20 -1.57
CA SER A 649 2.48 -10.22 -1.60
C SER A 649 2.84 -8.89 -0.91
N ALA A 650 3.80 -8.95 0.02
CA ALA A 650 4.32 -7.79 0.73
C ALA A 650 5.79 -8.01 1.14
N THR A 651 6.54 -6.92 1.31
CA THR A 651 7.94 -6.92 1.79
C THR A 651 8.03 -6.20 3.13
N LEU A 652 8.76 -6.79 4.08
CA LEU A 652 9.06 -6.25 5.40
C LEU A 652 10.49 -5.68 5.39
N MET A 653 10.61 -4.37 5.58
CA MET A 653 11.88 -3.65 5.39
C MET A 653 12.85 -3.75 6.56
N GLN A 654 12.35 -3.99 7.79
CA GLN A 654 13.15 -4.04 9.02
C GLN A 654 13.59 -5.45 9.43
N HIS A 655 13.37 -6.46 8.62
CA HIS A 655 13.65 -7.86 8.97
C HIS A 655 13.03 -8.31 10.31
N SER A 656 11.87 -7.75 10.69
CA SER A 656 11.24 -7.89 12.00
C SER A 656 9.90 -8.64 11.88
N VAL A 657 9.69 -9.62 12.77
CA VAL A 657 8.40 -10.32 12.87
C VAL A 657 7.33 -9.39 13.45
N ASP A 658 7.71 -8.41 14.29
CA ASP A 658 6.77 -7.42 14.83
C ASP A 658 6.18 -6.54 13.74
N GLN A 659 6.96 -6.26 12.68
CA GLN A 659 6.49 -5.54 11.49
C GLN A 659 5.41 -6.32 10.72
N LEU A 660 5.47 -7.66 10.68
CA LEU A 660 4.38 -8.48 10.15
C LEU A 660 3.08 -8.23 10.92
N VAL A 661 3.14 -8.24 12.26
CA VAL A 661 1.96 -8.00 13.11
C VAL A 661 1.36 -6.64 12.79
N ASP A 662 2.17 -5.61 12.69
CA ASP A 662 1.74 -4.27 12.32
C ASP A 662 1.05 -4.27 10.93
N GLY A 663 1.59 -5.00 9.96
CA GLY A 663 0.99 -5.17 8.62
C GLY A 663 -0.40 -5.78 8.67
N LEU A 664 -0.57 -6.86 9.43
CA LEU A 664 -1.87 -7.51 9.61
C LEU A 664 -2.87 -6.59 10.33
N MET A 665 -2.43 -5.83 11.35
CA MET A 665 -3.29 -4.90 12.09
C MET A 665 -3.70 -3.69 11.25
N ILE A 666 -2.78 -3.12 10.45
CA ILE A 666 -3.09 -2.05 9.49
C ILE A 666 -4.13 -2.56 8.49
N SER A 667 -3.97 -3.75 7.96
CA SER A 667 -4.88 -4.38 7.02
C SER A 667 -6.28 -4.57 7.61
N ARG A 668 -6.37 -5.10 8.84
CA ARG A 668 -7.63 -5.23 9.59
C ARG A 668 -8.31 -3.89 9.84
N ALA A 669 -7.55 -2.87 10.26
CA ALA A 669 -8.05 -1.52 10.47
C ALA A 669 -8.56 -0.89 9.16
N THR A 670 -7.85 -1.11 8.06
CA THR A 670 -8.23 -0.62 6.73
C THR A 670 -9.52 -1.28 6.25
N LEU A 671 -9.65 -2.60 6.36
CA LEU A 671 -10.87 -3.32 5.99
C LEU A 671 -12.07 -2.90 6.84
N LYS A 672 -11.88 -2.71 8.16
CA LYS A 672 -12.91 -2.19 9.07
C LYS A 672 -13.36 -0.79 8.62
N ASN A 673 -12.42 0.07 8.25
CA ASN A 673 -12.71 1.42 7.75
C ASN A 673 -13.47 1.38 6.43
N ILE A 674 -13.11 0.48 5.49
CA ILE A 674 -13.85 0.26 4.25
C ILE A 674 -15.29 -0.13 4.53
N LYS A 675 -15.53 -1.10 5.42
CA LYS A 675 -16.88 -1.53 5.81
C LYS A 675 -17.70 -0.38 6.40
N GLN A 676 -17.10 0.47 7.24
CA GLN A 676 -17.73 1.68 7.78
C GLN A 676 -18.04 2.70 6.67
N ASN A 677 -17.11 2.92 5.75
CA ASN A 677 -17.33 3.82 4.61
C ASN A 677 -18.49 3.36 3.72
N LEU A 678 -18.57 2.07 3.43
CA LEU A 678 -19.68 1.49 2.68
C LEU A 678 -21.01 1.66 3.42
N PHE A 679 -21.01 1.47 4.73
CA PHE A 679 -22.19 1.74 5.56
C PHE A 679 -22.62 3.22 5.46
N PHE A 680 -21.71 4.18 5.64
CA PHE A 680 -22.03 5.60 5.51
C PHE A 680 -22.48 5.96 4.09
N ALA A 681 -21.89 5.37 3.06
CA ALA A 681 -22.28 5.62 1.68
C ALA A 681 -23.72 5.12 1.37
N LEU A 682 -24.17 4.06 2.04
CA LEU A 682 -25.48 3.44 1.77
C LEU A 682 -26.60 3.95 2.68
N ILE A 683 -26.31 4.30 3.95
CA ILE A 683 -27.35 4.64 4.94
C ILE A 683 -28.16 5.87 4.53
N TYR A 684 -27.50 6.89 3.95
CA TYR A 684 -28.18 8.09 3.45
C TYR A 684 -29.19 7.76 2.34
N ASN A 685 -28.84 6.81 1.47
CA ASN A 685 -29.72 6.39 0.38
C ASN A 685 -30.89 5.52 0.90
N VAL A 686 -30.58 4.57 1.79
CA VAL A 686 -31.59 3.65 2.36
C VAL A 686 -32.64 4.42 3.15
N LEU A 687 -32.27 5.45 3.91
CA LEU A 687 -33.21 6.28 4.65
C LEU A 687 -33.82 7.36 3.79
N GLY A 688 -33.05 7.96 2.88
CA GLY A 688 -33.48 9.10 2.08
C GLY A 688 -34.46 8.73 0.97
N ILE A 689 -34.34 7.58 0.31
CA ILE A 689 -35.23 7.16 -0.78
C ILE A 689 -36.71 7.07 -0.31
N PRO A 690 -37.05 6.38 0.80
CA PRO A 690 -38.41 6.37 1.31
C PRO A 690 -38.94 7.75 1.70
N LEU A 691 -38.11 8.56 2.37
CA LEU A 691 -38.48 9.91 2.76
C LEU A 691 -38.76 10.81 1.55
N ALA A 692 -37.94 10.70 0.50
CA ALA A 692 -38.16 11.42 -0.76
C ALA A 692 -39.43 10.96 -1.47
N ALA A 693 -39.68 9.65 -1.54
CA ALA A 693 -40.85 9.07 -2.17
C ALA A 693 -42.14 9.49 -1.45
N LEU A 694 -42.13 9.59 -0.13
CA LEU A 694 -43.26 10.07 0.68
C LEU A 694 -43.41 11.59 0.70
N GLY A 695 -42.45 12.36 0.12
CA GLY A 695 -42.50 13.82 0.03
C GLY A 695 -41.95 14.59 1.24
N TYR A 696 -41.32 13.88 2.20
CA TYR A 696 -40.69 14.54 3.35
C TYR A 696 -39.30 15.11 3.03
N LEU A 697 -38.74 14.81 1.87
CA LEU A 697 -37.43 15.27 1.44
C LEU A 697 -37.54 16.01 0.10
N SER A 698 -37.25 17.31 0.09
CA SER A 698 -37.17 18.05 -1.17
C SER A 698 -35.94 17.71 -1.99
N PRO A 699 -35.90 17.94 -3.31
CA PRO A 699 -34.73 17.71 -4.15
C PRO A 699 -33.48 18.46 -3.67
N VAL A 700 -33.64 19.65 -3.09
CA VAL A 700 -32.55 20.45 -2.54
C VAL A 700 -31.93 19.81 -1.31
N LEU A 701 -32.77 19.38 -0.36
CA LEU A 701 -32.31 18.66 0.85
C LEU A 701 -31.68 17.32 0.48
N ALA A 702 -32.24 16.64 -0.54
CA ALA A 702 -31.65 15.42 -1.09
C ALA A 702 -30.23 15.65 -1.62
N GLY A 703 -30.00 16.74 -2.35
CA GLY A 703 -28.66 17.12 -2.84
C GLY A 703 -27.68 17.45 -1.72
N ALA A 704 -28.14 18.15 -0.70
CA ALA A 704 -27.33 18.46 0.50
C ALA A 704 -26.96 17.19 1.28
N ALA A 705 -27.91 16.28 1.51
CA ALA A 705 -27.67 15.00 2.18
C ALA A 705 -26.65 14.11 1.42
N MET A 706 -26.70 14.11 0.10
CA MET A 706 -25.75 13.43 -0.76
C MET A 706 -24.32 13.99 -0.60
N ALA A 707 -24.17 15.33 -0.55
CA ALA A 707 -22.86 15.95 -0.29
C ALA A 707 -22.32 15.57 1.10
N MET A 708 -23.19 15.54 2.12
CA MET A 708 -22.83 15.09 3.48
C MET A 708 -22.41 13.63 3.54
N SER A 709 -23.03 12.74 2.74
CA SER A 709 -22.64 11.33 2.62
C SER A 709 -21.17 11.21 2.17
N SER A 710 -20.79 11.94 1.11
CA SER A 710 -19.41 11.94 0.61
C SER A 710 -18.42 12.48 1.65
N LEU A 711 -18.77 13.54 2.38
CA LEU A 711 -17.95 14.07 3.46
C LEU A 711 -17.77 13.07 4.61
N SER A 712 -18.83 12.36 5.00
CA SER A 712 -18.79 11.34 6.06
C SER A 712 -17.81 10.22 5.75
N VAL A 713 -17.86 9.69 4.53
CA VAL A 713 -16.92 8.67 4.03
C VAL A 713 -15.48 9.17 4.11
N LEU A 714 -15.27 10.40 3.68
CA LEU A 714 -13.98 11.02 3.64
C LEU A 714 -13.36 11.21 5.03
N PHE A 715 -14.11 11.85 5.96
CA PHE A 715 -13.65 12.03 7.32
C PHE A 715 -13.34 10.71 8.01
N ASN A 716 -14.15 9.67 7.74
CA ASN A 716 -13.89 8.34 8.29
C ASN A 716 -12.62 7.72 7.69
N ALA A 717 -12.37 7.86 6.38
CA ALA A 717 -11.12 7.39 5.77
C ALA A 717 -9.90 8.08 6.36
N LEU A 718 -9.94 9.41 6.53
CA LEU A 718 -8.84 10.18 7.13
C LEU A 718 -8.61 9.83 8.61
N ARG A 719 -9.64 9.40 9.34
CA ARG A 719 -9.51 8.93 10.73
C ARG A 719 -8.53 7.75 10.84
N LEU A 720 -8.41 6.92 9.80
CA LEU A 720 -7.47 5.78 9.77
C LEU A 720 -6.02 6.21 9.99
N LYS A 721 -5.62 7.42 9.58
CA LYS A 721 -4.27 7.97 9.85
C LYS A 721 -3.94 8.02 11.35
N ARG A 722 -4.96 8.27 12.19
CA ARG A 722 -4.81 8.46 13.65
C ARG A 722 -4.93 7.16 14.44
N VAL A 723 -5.28 6.05 13.82
CA VAL A 723 -5.39 4.76 14.50
C VAL A 723 -4.00 4.34 14.97
N LYS A 724 -3.82 4.14 16.27
CA LYS A 724 -2.59 3.56 16.83
C LYS A 724 -2.60 2.05 16.55
N ILE A 725 -1.45 1.50 16.19
CA ILE A 725 -1.27 0.09 15.84
C ILE A 725 -0.72 -0.69 17.04
N LYS A 726 -0.06 0.05 17.97
CA LYS A 726 0.49 -0.55 19.20
C LYS A 726 -0.53 -0.57 20.34
#